data_072965636c71b3cbc001d9abcd6e7345
#
_entry.id   072965636c71b3cbc001d9abcd6e7345
#
_cell.length_a   1.000
_cell.length_b   1.000
_cell.length_c   1.000
_cell.angle_alpha   90.00
_cell.angle_beta   90.00
_cell.angle_gamma   90.00
#
_symmetry.space_group_name_H-M   'P 1'
#
loop_
_entity.id
_entity.type
_entity.pdbx_description
1 polymer ?
#
loop_
_entity_poly.entity_id
_entity_poly.type
_entity_poly.pdbx_seq_one_letter_code
_entity_poly.pdbx_strand_id
1 'polypeptide(L)'
;MAAVVLLVCCHAKLEAPAAEKKSSAWLWDTWQAGDGLPQSSVSNLYKASDGALWLGVYDGLVRYDGRQFALFPMPGGGTLENEFWHTICEDEQGSLWGVVTDGSCYVLASGELRAVQAGTGIVLGKKPAVAQVGGEGLVVCAVEGELAELTSAGWKSVSLPQQLRERRVIGVWRCSPSALFALTEAGDLLQQERGTSWHLAGAFDTPILACGQDAGSGEFWVATKSELARWRGDSFEHFPLAEGNAPAAGTRLVPSSSGDVWMAAPAGWRRWASGEWRTGPVPNLPLDPQIAVAGSAGRLWLRGSAGLTTISPEGVAEQLGSDQGLASNRITALHLGTKDSIWVTMLGGGLQRIRPRYFSTFTQEQGLVSLPINTLAVDASGAVCGGSNEGGPLVRWNGSSFDVFGKSGLGPVPHSLLAEPDGSVLVGTGWHGLHRRTDSEVLPVPMPKGASSFVKALCRDRDGSLWVGTARGLWRMDGGRWSQFHIAEGLPHSNITALAPAAEGGVWVGTPVGAGRFHDGGWTPVTEKEPPGGSWVTCLLVDSSGALWIAVRGKGLFRVSKGRVESLRPDPEFSRNTILGLVEDDHGDLWIGTAGGLARLRARESASLPLAGATLAWFDRSDGLPTVQLSTGAPAICKDGAGRIWLATPKGIVRFHPSAFDAEAALLHAKIESVQADEGRLTFSDLVEIAPATRRIIIDYGAISLAAADKVRFRCQLRGLEREWQDVGKERSIVYPRPAPGRYEFHVIAANEDGLWSAEPAVLRFVVLQPWWEKTWIQLALLASFAAALVIAVRAVSHRRLRRSLAEARHRHALAEERARIARDIHDDVGARLTQLTMFTRFATRDLDAPPKAGAWLEKATVAARDALTAMDQIVWSVNPSNDTFERFADYVSNYSVEFLGGAGIDCHLDFGDEPRELRLPGPARHQLLMAVKEALRNIVKHAHASRVQISAAWSDGSLRIVIEDDGRGASEIPLDSMHNGIANMKQRLEKIGGTFHLEERACGGTRAVFDLPIPGGS
;
A
#
# COMPACT_ATOMS: atom_id res chain seq x y z
N MET A 1 32.44 0.75 -45.27
CA MET A 1 32.25 0.74 -43.79
C MET A 1 33.01 1.86 -43.08
N ALA A 2 33.64 2.77 -43.76
CA ALA A 2 34.35 3.93 -43.19
C ALA A 2 33.63 5.28 -43.38
N ALA A 3 32.45 5.30 -44.00
CA ALA A 3 31.69 6.53 -44.30
C ALA A 3 30.41 6.71 -43.45
N VAL A 4 30.08 5.75 -42.57
CA VAL A 4 28.88 5.81 -41.69
C VAL A 4 29.25 6.21 -40.25
N VAL A 5 30.52 6.19 -39.88
CA VAL A 5 30.98 6.57 -38.53
C VAL A 5 31.21 8.10 -38.38
N LEU A 6 31.28 8.84 -39.51
CA LEU A 6 31.55 10.30 -39.46
C LEU A 6 30.29 11.17 -39.45
N LEU A 7 29.08 10.62 -39.53
CA LEU A 7 27.83 11.40 -39.53
C LEU A 7 27.03 11.37 -38.23
N VAL A 8 27.49 10.62 -37.23
CA VAL A 8 26.86 10.60 -35.88
C VAL A 8 27.57 11.50 -34.86
N CYS A 9 28.79 11.99 -35.19
CA CYS A 9 29.56 12.88 -34.30
C CYS A 9 29.31 14.40 -34.47
N CYS A 10 28.43 14.83 -35.33
CA CYS A 10 28.23 16.27 -35.59
C CYS A 10 26.95 16.89 -35.05
N HIS A 11 26.19 16.23 -34.15
CA HIS A 11 25.04 16.82 -33.47
C HIS A 11 25.05 16.74 -31.94
N ALA A 12 26.19 16.42 -31.35
CA ALA A 12 26.41 16.79 -29.95
C ALA A 12 26.83 18.27 -29.95
N LYS A 13 25.90 19.19 -29.77
CA LYS A 13 26.23 20.52 -29.26
C LYS A 13 26.98 20.25 -27.95
N LEU A 14 28.32 20.46 -27.98
CA LEU A 14 29.08 20.76 -26.79
C LEU A 14 28.45 22.04 -26.23
N GLU A 15 27.51 21.91 -25.31
CA GLU A 15 27.28 22.94 -24.30
C GLU A 15 28.64 23.10 -23.61
N ALA A 16 29.28 24.21 -23.85
CA ALA A 16 30.43 24.63 -23.07
C ALA A 16 30.04 24.51 -21.59
N PRO A 17 30.91 23.91 -20.72
CA PRO A 17 30.60 23.85 -19.31
C PRO A 17 30.31 25.28 -18.88
N ALA A 18 29.13 25.56 -18.39
CA ALA A 18 28.75 26.80 -17.81
C ALA A 18 29.88 27.14 -16.84
N ALA A 19 30.54 28.29 -17.05
CA ALA A 19 31.59 28.78 -16.18
C ALA A 19 31.09 28.60 -14.74
N GLU A 20 31.79 27.80 -13.93
CA GLU A 20 31.42 27.55 -12.53
C GLU A 20 31.42 28.93 -11.85
N LYS A 21 30.20 29.45 -11.67
CA LYS A 21 29.95 30.70 -10.96
C LYS A 21 30.60 30.60 -9.60
N LYS A 22 31.34 31.60 -9.17
CA LYS A 22 31.86 31.79 -7.81
C LYS A 22 30.87 31.22 -6.82
N SER A 23 31.29 30.31 -5.91
CA SER A 23 30.49 29.70 -4.89
C SER A 23 29.60 30.73 -4.21
N SER A 24 28.33 30.81 -4.61
CA SER A 24 27.38 31.74 -4.01
C SER A 24 27.08 31.30 -2.58
N ALA A 25 26.91 32.26 -1.67
CA ALA A 25 26.49 32.00 -0.29
C ALA A 25 25.10 31.39 -0.22
N TRP A 26 24.43 31.23 -1.35
CA TRP A 26 23.03 30.83 -1.47
C TRP A 26 22.86 29.57 -2.31
N LEU A 27 21.87 28.78 -1.95
CA LEU A 27 21.29 27.66 -2.74
C LEU A 27 19.98 28.13 -3.33
N TRP A 28 19.72 27.72 -4.57
CA TRP A 28 18.57 28.12 -5.36
C TRP A 28 17.77 26.87 -5.77
N ASP A 29 16.51 26.81 -5.34
CA ASP A 29 15.56 25.83 -5.83
C ASP A 29 14.53 26.57 -6.67
N THR A 30 14.34 26.18 -7.92
CA THR A 30 13.49 26.90 -8.88
C THR A 30 12.42 25.99 -9.45
N TRP A 31 11.20 26.50 -9.53
CA TRP A 31 10.06 25.81 -10.15
C TRP A 31 9.42 26.72 -11.19
N GLN A 32 9.38 26.24 -12.41
CA GLN A 32 8.76 26.88 -13.56
C GLN A 32 7.74 25.93 -14.21
N ALA A 33 7.13 26.35 -15.32
CA ALA A 33 6.14 25.51 -16.02
C ALA A 33 6.68 24.13 -16.42
N GLY A 34 7.99 24.01 -16.69
CA GLY A 34 8.64 22.73 -16.97
C GLY A 34 8.81 21.82 -15.75
N ASP A 35 8.72 22.37 -14.53
CA ASP A 35 8.92 21.66 -13.27
C ASP A 35 7.61 21.34 -12.56
N GLY A 36 6.48 21.41 -13.27
CA GLY A 36 5.14 21.08 -12.76
C GLY A 36 4.35 22.28 -12.22
N LEU A 37 4.91 23.50 -12.16
CA LEU A 37 4.15 24.70 -11.90
C LEU A 37 3.25 24.99 -13.12
N PRO A 38 1.92 25.22 -12.98
CA PRO A 38 1.04 25.45 -14.12
C PRO A 38 1.44 26.65 -14.99
N GLN A 39 1.96 27.72 -14.39
CA GLN A 39 2.42 28.91 -15.07
C GLN A 39 3.66 29.52 -14.41
N SER A 40 4.62 30.02 -15.22
CA SER A 40 5.82 30.70 -14.71
C SER A 40 5.61 32.15 -14.28
N SER A 41 4.42 32.72 -14.47
CA SER A 41 4.07 34.05 -13.98
C SER A 41 3.22 33.94 -12.72
N VAL A 42 3.84 34.14 -11.58
CA VAL A 42 3.19 34.10 -10.25
C VAL A 42 3.08 35.53 -9.70
N SER A 43 1.87 35.96 -9.38
CA SER A 43 1.58 37.33 -8.98
C SER A 43 1.57 37.56 -7.47
N ASN A 44 1.23 36.51 -6.67
CA ASN A 44 1.15 36.59 -5.22
C ASN A 44 1.52 35.26 -4.58
N LEU A 45 1.82 35.30 -3.27
CA LEU A 45 2.24 34.17 -2.46
C LEU A 45 1.64 34.27 -1.06
N TYR A 46 0.98 33.26 -0.60
CA TYR A 46 0.43 33.15 0.75
C TYR A 46 0.74 31.77 1.36
N LYS A 47 1.13 31.73 2.63
CA LYS A 47 1.29 30.48 3.38
C LYS A 47 0.07 30.28 4.26
N ALA A 48 -0.68 29.21 3.99
CA ALA A 48 -1.87 28.86 4.75
C ALA A 48 -1.55 28.26 6.12
N SER A 49 -2.55 28.19 6.99
CA SER A 49 -2.45 27.60 8.33
C SER A 49 -2.09 26.12 8.31
N ASP A 50 -2.45 25.39 7.24
CA ASP A 50 -2.08 23.99 7.02
C ASP A 50 -0.61 23.79 6.62
N GLY A 51 0.12 24.91 6.40
CA GLY A 51 1.54 24.93 6.02
C GLY A 51 1.79 24.94 4.51
N ALA A 52 0.78 24.81 3.66
CA ALA A 52 0.93 24.87 2.20
C ALA A 52 1.18 26.31 1.70
N LEU A 53 1.89 26.42 0.58
CA LEU A 53 1.97 27.69 -0.15
C LEU A 53 0.86 27.78 -1.19
N TRP A 54 0.23 28.94 -1.26
CA TRP A 54 -0.75 29.29 -2.26
C TRP A 54 -0.20 30.38 -3.16
N LEU A 55 -0.28 30.14 -4.46
CA LEU A 55 0.27 30.98 -5.50
C LEU A 55 -0.88 31.52 -6.36
N GLY A 56 -0.87 32.81 -6.59
CA GLY A 56 -1.79 33.45 -7.56
C GLY A 56 -1.20 33.41 -8.95
N VAL A 57 -1.87 32.72 -9.87
CA VAL A 57 -1.52 32.67 -11.30
C VAL A 57 -2.68 33.18 -12.14
N TYR A 58 -2.48 33.40 -13.45
CA TYR A 58 -3.54 33.91 -14.33
C TYR A 58 -4.73 32.98 -14.44
N ASP A 59 -4.48 31.66 -14.39
CA ASP A 59 -5.52 30.63 -14.55
C ASP A 59 -6.25 30.28 -13.25
N GLY A 60 -5.86 30.86 -12.11
CA GLY A 60 -6.48 30.58 -10.81
C GLY A 60 -5.53 30.65 -9.62
N LEU A 61 -5.79 29.78 -8.65
CA LEU A 61 -4.95 29.59 -7.47
C LEU A 61 -4.23 28.23 -7.57
N VAL A 62 -2.95 28.20 -7.21
CA VAL A 62 -2.15 26.99 -7.18
C VAL A 62 -1.72 26.70 -5.75
N ARG A 63 -2.01 25.48 -5.28
CA ARG A 63 -1.54 24.96 -3.99
C ARG A 63 -0.24 24.19 -4.18
N TYR A 64 0.76 24.50 -3.36
CA TYR A 64 2.02 23.79 -3.29
C TYR A 64 2.24 23.21 -1.89
N ASP A 65 2.37 21.90 -1.78
CA ASP A 65 2.55 21.16 -0.52
C ASP A 65 4.02 20.84 -0.20
N GLY A 66 4.96 21.40 -0.98
CA GLY A 66 6.38 21.09 -0.93
C GLY A 66 6.82 20.05 -1.96
N ARG A 67 5.89 19.36 -2.62
CA ARG A 67 6.16 18.30 -3.60
C ARG A 67 5.46 18.52 -4.95
N GLN A 68 4.18 18.79 -4.92
CA GLN A 68 3.36 18.92 -6.12
C GLN A 68 2.53 20.19 -6.13
N PHE A 69 2.22 20.65 -7.34
CA PHE A 69 1.36 21.77 -7.59
C PHE A 69 -0.05 21.29 -7.95
N ALA A 70 -1.07 21.83 -7.30
CA ALA A 70 -2.47 21.57 -7.62
C ALA A 70 -3.14 22.88 -8.03
N LEU A 71 -3.64 22.96 -9.27
CA LEU A 71 -4.35 24.13 -9.81
C LEU A 71 -5.83 24.07 -9.43
N PHE A 72 -6.35 25.17 -8.90
CA PHE A 72 -7.76 25.47 -8.71
C PHE A 72 -8.14 26.54 -9.73
N PRO A 73 -8.78 26.17 -10.86
CA PRO A 73 -8.98 27.06 -11.99
C PRO A 73 -10.00 28.15 -11.67
N MET A 74 -9.90 29.26 -12.40
CA MET A 74 -10.89 30.33 -12.39
C MET A 74 -12.28 29.79 -12.74
N PRO A 75 -13.36 30.34 -12.14
CA PRO A 75 -14.72 29.94 -12.44
C PRO A 75 -15.02 30.02 -13.94
N GLY A 76 -15.64 28.94 -14.49
CA GLY A 76 -15.97 28.88 -15.91
C GLY A 76 -14.79 28.67 -16.86
N GLY A 77 -13.57 28.34 -16.35
CA GLY A 77 -12.38 28.13 -17.16
C GLY A 77 -11.80 29.42 -17.76
N GLY A 78 -12.14 30.56 -17.16
CA GLY A 78 -11.59 31.86 -17.53
C GLY A 78 -10.13 32.04 -17.12
N THR A 79 -9.49 33.08 -17.62
CA THR A 79 -8.17 33.55 -17.22
C THR A 79 -8.22 35.04 -16.84
N LEU A 80 -7.31 35.46 -15.96
CA LEU A 80 -7.16 36.84 -15.59
C LEU A 80 -6.39 37.59 -16.70
N GLU A 81 -7.11 38.17 -17.68
CA GLU A 81 -6.49 38.96 -18.77
C GLU A 81 -5.95 40.30 -18.23
N ASN A 82 -4.60 40.42 -18.15
CA ASN A 82 -3.88 41.61 -17.67
C ASN A 82 -4.13 42.02 -16.19
N GLU A 83 -4.80 41.15 -15.40
CA GLU A 83 -5.04 41.38 -13.98
C GLU A 83 -4.23 40.40 -13.13
N PHE A 84 -3.98 40.73 -11.87
CA PHE A 84 -3.13 39.99 -10.96
C PHE A 84 -3.81 39.75 -9.63
N TRP A 85 -3.53 38.64 -9.00
CA TRP A 85 -3.87 38.45 -7.59
C TRP A 85 -3.12 39.48 -6.74
N HIS A 86 -3.87 40.39 -6.16
CA HIS A 86 -3.29 41.45 -5.31
C HIS A 86 -3.05 40.92 -3.90
N THR A 87 -4.02 40.18 -3.34
CA THR A 87 -3.93 39.60 -1.99
C THR A 87 -4.59 38.25 -1.97
N ILE A 88 -4.00 37.33 -1.20
CA ILE A 88 -4.54 36.04 -0.83
C ILE A 88 -4.50 35.96 0.69
N CYS A 89 -5.58 35.54 1.36
CA CYS A 89 -5.65 35.36 2.81
C CYS A 89 -6.58 34.19 3.14
N GLU A 90 -6.54 33.71 4.39
CA GLU A 90 -7.33 32.60 4.91
C GLU A 90 -8.22 33.09 6.04
N ASP A 91 -9.47 32.63 6.08
CA ASP A 91 -10.38 32.88 7.19
C ASP A 91 -10.20 31.87 8.35
N GLU A 92 -10.92 32.07 9.45
CA GLU A 92 -10.86 31.16 10.62
C GLU A 92 -11.40 29.74 10.34
N GLN A 93 -12.13 29.55 9.26
CA GLN A 93 -12.67 28.26 8.82
C GLN A 93 -11.76 27.53 7.83
N GLY A 94 -10.61 28.16 7.45
CA GLY A 94 -9.64 27.62 6.48
C GLY A 94 -10.03 27.85 5.03
N SER A 95 -11.04 28.67 4.73
CA SER A 95 -11.38 29.06 3.36
C SER A 95 -10.43 30.15 2.89
N LEU A 96 -9.96 30.05 1.64
CA LEU A 96 -9.06 31.06 1.07
C LEU A 96 -9.83 32.12 0.30
N TRP A 97 -9.48 33.35 0.57
CA TRP A 97 -10.01 34.53 -0.08
C TRP A 97 -8.93 35.19 -0.94
N GLY A 98 -9.30 35.59 -2.15
CA GLY A 98 -8.38 36.29 -3.04
C GLY A 98 -9.03 37.50 -3.66
N VAL A 99 -8.25 38.59 -3.76
CA VAL A 99 -8.64 39.83 -4.41
C VAL A 99 -7.73 40.11 -5.58
N VAL A 100 -8.32 40.39 -6.71
CA VAL A 100 -7.62 40.72 -7.97
C VAL A 100 -7.45 42.21 -8.09
N THR A 101 -6.53 42.70 -8.90
CA THR A 101 -6.20 44.11 -9.07
C THR A 101 -7.34 44.97 -9.62
N ASP A 102 -8.35 44.39 -10.26
CA ASP A 102 -9.59 45.05 -10.68
C ASP A 102 -10.62 45.22 -9.54
N GLY A 103 -10.34 44.63 -8.38
CA GLY A 103 -11.24 44.60 -7.23
C GLY A 103 -12.17 43.38 -7.17
N SER A 104 -12.12 42.45 -8.13
CA SER A 104 -12.87 41.21 -8.07
C SER A 104 -12.40 40.32 -6.94
N CYS A 105 -13.36 39.71 -6.24
CA CYS A 105 -13.10 38.85 -5.10
C CYS A 105 -13.52 37.41 -5.41
N TYR A 106 -12.73 36.47 -4.91
CA TYR A 106 -12.95 35.05 -5.05
C TYR A 106 -12.77 34.34 -3.71
N VAL A 107 -13.53 33.27 -3.51
CA VAL A 107 -13.38 32.38 -2.34
C VAL A 107 -13.18 30.96 -2.81
N LEU A 108 -12.17 30.29 -2.24
CA LEU A 108 -11.96 28.85 -2.39
C LEU A 108 -12.52 28.15 -1.16
N ALA A 109 -13.67 27.51 -1.34
CA ALA A 109 -14.33 26.75 -0.29
C ALA A 109 -14.72 25.36 -0.85
N SER A 110 -14.55 24.32 -0.05
CA SER A 110 -14.87 22.94 -0.44
C SER A 110 -14.20 22.47 -1.75
N GLY A 111 -13.01 23.02 -2.07
CA GLY A 111 -12.23 22.64 -3.26
C GLY A 111 -12.62 23.32 -4.56
N GLU A 112 -13.53 24.28 -4.54
CA GLU A 112 -13.93 25.06 -5.72
C GLU A 112 -13.71 26.55 -5.53
N LEU A 113 -13.12 27.19 -6.53
CA LEU A 113 -12.97 28.65 -6.58
C LEU A 113 -14.24 29.30 -7.12
N ARG A 114 -14.84 30.19 -6.35
CA ARG A 114 -16.11 30.85 -6.68
C ARG A 114 -15.95 32.36 -6.63
N ALA A 115 -16.51 33.05 -7.62
CA ALA A 115 -16.59 34.51 -7.61
C ALA A 115 -17.60 34.99 -6.56
N VAL A 116 -17.22 35.97 -5.77
CA VAL A 116 -18.09 36.62 -4.80
C VAL A 116 -18.67 37.88 -5.43
N GLN A 117 -20.00 37.92 -5.56
CA GLN A 117 -20.67 39.10 -6.11
C GLN A 117 -20.57 40.26 -5.12
N ALA A 118 -20.04 41.38 -5.57
CA ALA A 118 -20.15 42.64 -4.82
C ALA A 118 -21.62 43.02 -4.71
N GLY A 119 -22.12 43.18 -3.47
CA GLY A 119 -23.47 43.73 -3.22
C GLY A 119 -23.57 45.13 -3.89
N THR A 120 -24.79 45.50 -4.25
CA THR A 120 -25.09 46.78 -4.94
C THR A 120 -24.52 47.99 -4.21
N GLY A 121 -23.57 48.67 -4.81
CA GLY A 121 -23.09 49.97 -4.38
C GLY A 121 -21.65 50.11 -3.92
N ILE A 122 -20.88 49.01 -3.79
CA ILE A 122 -19.45 49.05 -3.40
C ILE A 122 -18.58 48.73 -4.61
N VAL A 123 -17.84 49.69 -5.10
CA VAL A 123 -16.83 49.52 -6.13
C VAL A 123 -15.49 49.38 -5.44
N LEU A 124 -14.96 48.17 -5.40
CA LEU A 124 -13.58 47.94 -4.94
C LEU A 124 -12.64 48.55 -5.98
N GLY A 125 -11.84 49.49 -5.55
CA GLY A 125 -10.91 50.14 -6.43
C GLY A 125 -9.63 49.32 -6.65
N LYS A 126 -8.81 49.78 -7.60
CA LYS A 126 -7.50 49.20 -7.88
C LYS A 126 -6.61 49.18 -6.63
N LYS A 127 -6.05 48.01 -6.28
CA LYS A 127 -5.18 47.75 -5.13
C LYS A 127 -5.84 48.00 -3.76
N PRO A 128 -6.90 47.27 -3.40
CA PRO A 128 -7.48 47.36 -2.08
C PRO A 128 -6.47 46.82 -1.02
N ALA A 129 -6.42 47.48 0.14
CA ALA A 129 -5.74 46.93 1.31
C ALA A 129 -6.68 45.89 1.98
N VAL A 130 -6.21 44.70 2.22
CA VAL A 130 -6.99 43.59 2.76
C VAL A 130 -6.39 43.09 4.07
N ALA A 131 -7.22 43.00 5.11
CA ALA A 131 -6.85 42.31 6.35
C ALA A 131 -7.81 41.14 6.62
N GLN A 132 -7.32 40.06 7.17
CA GLN A 132 -8.10 38.94 7.63
C GLN A 132 -8.88 39.34 8.91
N VAL A 133 -10.20 39.13 8.93
CA VAL A 133 -11.04 39.31 10.11
C VAL A 133 -11.56 38.00 10.60
N GLY A 134 -11.52 37.75 11.93
CA GLY A 134 -12.01 36.53 12.53
C GLY A 134 -13.53 36.35 12.40
N GLY A 135 -13.94 35.11 12.17
CA GLY A 135 -15.31 34.62 12.28
C GLY A 135 -16.09 34.59 10.97
N GLU A 136 -16.38 35.65 10.32
CA GLU A 136 -17.27 35.63 9.15
C GLU A 136 -16.94 36.66 8.05
N GLY A 137 -15.86 37.44 8.17
CA GLY A 137 -15.65 38.50 7.23
C GLY A 137 -14.20 38.86 6.91
N LEU A 138 -13.99 39.39 5.72
CA LEU A 138 -12.77 40.00 5.24
C LEU A 138 -13.00 41.51 5.18
N VAL A 139 -12.12 42.32 5.84
CA VAL A 139 -12.15 43.77 5.73
C VAL A 139 -11.30 44.20 4.54
N VAL A 140 -11.89 44.95 3.65
CA VAL A 140 -11.21 45.45 2.44
C VAL A 140 -11.29 46.99 2.44
N CYS A 141 -10.15 47.62 2.19
CA CYS A 141 -10.09 49.04 1.99
C CYS A 141 -10.44 49.39 0.53
N ALA A 142 -11.52 50.16 0.33
CA ALA A 142 -11.88 50.65 -1.00
C ALA A 142 -11.00 51.82 -1.45
N VAL A 143 -10.83 52.02 -2.76
CA VAL A 143 -9.93 53.07 -3.34
C VAL A 143 -10.34 54.51 -2.96
N GLU A 144 -11.60 54.74 -2.66
CA GLU A 144 -12.11 56.05 -2.22
C GLU A 144 -11.99 56.27 -0.71
N GLY A 145 -11.34 55.33 -0.01
CA GLY A 145 -11.07 55.45 1.41
C GLY A 145 -12.17 54.86 2.29
N GLU A 146 -13.21 54.29 1.73
CA GLU A 146 -14.25 53.58 2.47
C GLU A 146 -13.81 52.18 2.87
N LEU A 147 -14.05 51.80 4.12
CA LEU A 147 -13.87 50.44 4.57
C LEU A 147 -15.12 49.63 4.23
N ALA A 148 -14.93 48.43 3.71
CA ALA A 148 -15.98 47.48 3.47
C ALA A 148 -15.63 46.12 4.10
N GLU A 149 -16.61 45.51 4.72
CA GLU A 149 -16.52 44.15 5.28
C GLU A 149 -17.29 43.16 4.40
N LEU A 150 -16.66 42.10 4.02
CA LEU A 150 -17.30 41.00 3.30
C LEU A 150 -17.87 40.01 4.31
N THR A 151 -19.20 39.82 4.29
CA THR A 151 -19.95 38.88 5.13
C THR A 151 -20.54 37.78 4.28
N SER A 152 -21.09 36.74 4.90
CA SER A 152 -21.84 35.69 4.20
C SER A 152 -23.04 36.23 3.38
N ALA A 153 -23.54 37.41 3.71
CA ALA A 153 -24.61 38.11 2.99
C ALA A 153 -24.11 39.07 1.89
N GLY A 154 -22.80 39.20 1.66
CA GLY A 154 -22.18 40.13 0.72
C GLY A 154 -21.45 41.30 1.40
N TRP A 155 -21.02 42.29 0.59
CA TRP A 155 -20.28 43.44 1.07
C TRP A 155 -21.15 44.37 1.91
N LYS A 156 -20.63 44.76 3.07
CA LYS A 156 -21.21 45.73 3.98
C LYS A 156 -20.25 46.92 4.14
N SER A 157 -20.72 48.15 3.87
CA SER A 157 -19.92 49.33 4.14
C SER A 157 -19.78 49.52 5.65
N VAL A 158 -18.54 49.76 6.09
CA VAL A 158 -18.18 50.05 7.47
C VAL A 158 -18.16 51.55 7.69
N SER A 159 -19.01 52.07 8.56
CA SER A 159 -19.09 53.50 8.87
C SER A 159 -17.92 53.93 9.74
N LEU A 160 -17.07 54.83 9.20
CA LEU A 160 -16.02 55.49 9.97
C LEU A 160 -16.60 56.55 10.92
N PRO A 161 -15.86 56.87 12.00
CA PRO A 161 -16.23 57.98 12.89
C PRO A 161 -16.46 59.29 12.09
N GLN A 162 -17.44 60.06 12.49
CA GLN A 162 -17.91 61.24 11.74
C GLN A 162 -16.81 62.26 11.40
N GLN A 163 -15.78 62.34 12.24
CA GLN A 163 -14.61 63.19 12.06
C GLN A 163 -13.62 62.69 10.98
N LEU A 164 -13.72 61.45 10.56
CA LEU A 164 -12.79 60.75 9.66
C LEU A 164 -13.46 60.23 8.38
N ARG A 165 -14.71 60.55 8.12
CA ARG A 165 -15.47 60.09 6.95
C ARG A 165 -14.89 60.52 5.61
N GLU A 166 -14.17 61.62 5.58
CA GLU A 166 -13.50 62.13 4.38
C GLU A 166 -12.04 61.69 4.29
N ARG A 167 -11.52 60.93 5.28
CA ARG A 167 -10.14 60.46 5.33
C ARG A 167 -10.00 59.16 4.59
N ARG A 168 -9.04 59.13 3.67
CA ARG A 168 -8.74 57.93 2.88
C ARG A 168 -7.91 56.95 3.69
N VAL A 169 -8.37 55.69 3.83
CA VAL A 169 -7.64 54.59 4.46
C VAL A 169 -6.63 54.00 3.48
N ILE A 170 -5.39 53.86 3.89
CA ILE A 170 -4.26 53.34 3.06
C ILE A 170 -3.80 51.93 3.45
N GLY A 171 -4.22 51.42 4.62
CA GLY A 171 -3.84 50.07 5.06
C GLY A 171 -4.68 49.57 6.20
N VAL A 172 -4.81 48.26 6.30
CA VAL A 172 -5.52 47.56 7.37
C VAL A 172 -4.68 46.38 7.86
N TRP A 173 -4.59 46.22 9.19
CA TRP A 173 -3.80 45.17 9.84
C TRP A 173 -4.61 44.50 10.93
N ARG A 174 -4.48 43.18 11.05
CA ARG A 174 -5.04 42.38 12.16
C ARG A 174 -3.92 42.02 13.13
N CYS A 175 -3.95 42.59 14.32
CA CYS A 175 -2.88 42.40 15.31
C CYS A 175 -3.19 41.34 16.36
N SER A 176 -4.47 40.99 16.52
CA SER A 176 -4.92 39.85 17.33
C SER A 176 -6.27 39.37 16.81
N PRO A 177 -6.79 38.21 17.28
CA PRO A 177 -8.15 37.78 16.96
C PRO A 177 -9.21 38.82 17.28
N SER A 178 -8.93 39.77 18.18
CA SER A 178 -9.86 40.75 18.67
C SER A 178 -9.57 42.19 18.18
N ALA A 179 -8.38 42.49 17.61
CA ALA A 179 -7.99 43.88 17.29
C ALA A 179 -7.60 44.08 15.84
N LEU A 180 -8.26 45.00 15.18
CA LEU A 180 -7.95 45.48 13.82
C LEU A 180 -7.48 46.96 13.92
N PHE A 181 -6.50 47.29 13.09
CA PHE A 181 -6.01 48.64 12.90
C PHE A 181 -6.18 49.07 11.45
N ALA A 182 -6.57 50.31 11.25
CA ALA A 182 -6.56 50.94 9.92
C ALA A 182 -5.84 52.29 9.98
N LEU A 183 -4.99 52.57 8.98
CA LEU A 183 -4.25 53.83 8.87
C LEU A 183 -4.83 54.69 7.77
N THR A 184 -5.03 55.96 8.06
CA THR A 184 -5.45 56.94 7.04
C THR A 184 -4.25 57.59 6.34
N GLU A 185 -4.45 58.19 5.16
CA GLU A 185 -3.44 58.90 4.42
C GLU A 185 -2.90 60.13 5.21
N ALA A 186 -3.71 60.67 6.14
CA ALA A 186 -3.32 61.74 7.01
C ALA A 186 -2.47 61.32 8.22
N GLY A 187 -2.32 60.00 8.44
CA GLY A 187 -1.57 59.39 9.54
C GLY A 187 -2.39 59.16 10.80
N ASP A 188 -3.73 59.16 10.71
CA ASP A 188 -4.58 58.79 11.83
C ASP A 188 -4.68 57.24 11.92
N LEU A 189 -4.47 56.67 13.09
CA LEU A 189 -4.65 55.24 13.35
C LEU A 189 -6.02 55.00 13.95
N LEU A 190 -6.78 54.16 13.30
CA LEU A 190 -8.07 53.69 13.76
C LEU A 190 -7.93 52.32 14.36
N GLN A 191 -8.67 52.04 15.42
CA GLN A 191 -8.74 50.72 16.07
C GLN A 191 -10.20 50.25 16.09
N GLN A 192 -10.37 48.95 15.87
CA GLN A 192 -11.65 48.25 16.10
C GLN A 192 -11.39 47.00 16.95
N GLU A 193 -12.10 46.85 18.04
CA GLU A 193 -12.20 45.61 18.79
C GLU A 193 -13.39 44.80 18.28
N ARG A 194 -13.32 43.44 18.41
CA ARG A 194 -14.37 42.55 17.90
C ARG A 194 -15.77 42.98 18.35
N GLY A 195 -16.63 43.34 17.40
CA GLY A 195 -17.99 43.74 17.63
C GLY A 195 -18.21 45.18 18.03
N THR A 196 -17.18 46.02 18.06
CA THR A 196 -17.28 47.46 18.34
C THR A 196 -17.19 48.29 17.04
N SER A 197 -17.54 49.56 17.16
CA SER A 197 -17.32 50.54 16.07
C SER A 197 -15.85 50.97 16.01
N TRP A 198 -15.41 51.38 14.83
CA TRP A 198 -14.09 51.97 14.66
C TRP A 198 -13.97 53.27 15.44
N HIS A 199 -12.85 53.44 16.13
CA HIS A 199 -12.52 54.61 16.90
C HIS A 199 -11.06 55.01 16.68
N LEU A 200 -10.70 56.23 16.97
CA LEU A 200 -9.32 56.69 16.89
C LEU A 200 -8.49 56.02 17.99
N ALA A 201 -7.40 55.37 17.63
CA ALA A 201 -6.47 54.83 18.61
C ALA A 201 -5.73 55.99 19.28
N GLY A 202 -6.16 56.37 20.49
CA GLY A 202 -5.83 57.61 21.16
C GLY A 202 -4.42 57.76 21.74
N ALA A 203 -3.36 57.40 21.05
CA ALA A 203 -2.04 57.31 21.68
C ALA A 203 -0.96 58.15 21.01
N PHE A 204 -1.21 58.93 19.94
CA PHE A 204 -0.16 59.58 19.17
C PHE A 204 -0.40 61.07 19.00
N ASP A 205 0.59 61.89 19.45
CA ASP A 205 0.54 63.36 19.34
C ASP A 205 0.87 63.87 17.93
N THR A 206 1.45 63.00 17.09
CA THR A 206 1.86 63.32 15.73
C THR A 206 1.42 62.23 14.76
N PRO A 207 1.15 62.57 13.48
CA PRO A 207 0.73 61.62 12.48
C PRO A 207 1.69 60.46 12.33
N ILE A 208 1.10 59.26 12.12
CA ILE A 208 1.89 58.04 11.84
C ILE A 208 2.40 58.11 10.40
N LEU A 209 3.70 57.97 10.25
CA LEU A 209 4.38 58.05 8.95
C LEU A 209 4.64 56.67 8.35
N ALA A 210 4.74 55.61 9.19
CA ALA A 210 4.98 54.26 8.74
C ALA A 210 4.41 53.26 9.74
N CYS A 211 3.96 52.10 9.25
CA CYS A 211 3.57 50.97 10.07
C CYS A 211 4.00 49.64 9.42
N GLY A 212 3.98 48.59 10.21
CA GLY A 212 4.33 47.27 9.76
C GLY A 212 3.90 46.20 10.75
N GLN A 213 3.65 45.02 10.26
CA GLN A 213 3.31 43.85 11.04
C GLN A 213 4.26 42.71 10.71
N ASP A 214 4.73 41.97 11.73
CA ASP A 214 5.45 40.74 11.50
C ASP A 214 4.47 39.63 11.14
N ALA A 215 4.74 38.95 10.02
CA ALA A 215 3.86 37.89 9.51
C ALA A 215 3.87 36.64 10.37
N GLY A 216 4.89 36.42 11.20
CA GLY A 216 5.04 35.23 12.05
C GLY A 216 4.47 35.43 13.45
N SER A 217 4.86 36.49 14.16
CA SER A 217 4.41 36.78 15.52
C SER A 217 3.12 37.59 15.58
N GLY A 218 2.73 38.28 14.48
CA GLY A 218 1.60 39.20 14.47
C GLY A 218 1.91 40.54 15.15
N GLU A 219 3.13 40.79 15.63
CA GLU A 219 3.53 42.04 16.25
C GLU A 219 3.34 43.24 15.31
N PHE A 220 2.64 44.26 15.81
CA PHE A 220 2.36 45.47 15.05
C PHE A 220 3.16 46.66 15.57
N TRP A 221 3.80 47.37 14.65
CA TRP A 221 4.62 48.51 14.96
C TRP A 221 4.19 49.71 14.15
N VAL A 222 4.29 50.88 14.77
CA VAL A 222 4.02 52.18 14.15
C VAL A 222 5.19 53.14 14.41
N ALA A 223 5.41 54.04 13.49
CA ALA A 223 6.41 55.09 13.66
C ALA A 223 5.82 56.44 13.31
N THR A 224 6.02 57.40 14.19
CA THR A 224 5.76 58.81 13.97
C THR A 224 7.06 59.56 13.71
N LYS A 225 6.99 60.90 13.68
CA LYS A 225 8.19 61.75 13.53
C LYS A 225 9.11 61.72 14.77
N SER A 226 8.54 61.45 15.98
CA SER A 226 9.22 61.55 17.26
C SER A 226 9.36 60.23 18.00
N GLU A 227 8.63 59.18 17.61
CA GLU A 227 8.61 57.92 18.34
C GLU A 227 8.34 56.71 17.45
N LEU A 228 8.79 55.54 17.91
CA LEU A 228 8.46 54.23 17.45
C LEU A 228 7.60 53.56 18.51
N ALA A 229 6.52 52.86 18.17
CA ALA A 229 5.65 52.23 19.14
C ALA A 229 5.26 50.80 18.71
N ARG A 230 5.17 49.91 19.68
CA ARG A 230 4.85 48.49 19.50
C ARG A 230 3.54 48.17 20.23
N TRP A 231 2.64 47.53 19.54
CA TRP A 231 1.39 47.01 20.13
C TRP A 231 1.64 45.76 20.98
N ARG A 232 1.14 45.76 22.22
CA ARG A 232 1.28 44.69 23.21
C ARG A 232 -0.04 44.01 23.58
N GLY A 233 -1.07 44.14 22.77
CA GLY A 233 -2.38 43.51 22.97
C GLY A 233 -3.44 44.51 23.51
N ASP A 234 -3.10 45.37 24.47
CA ASP A 234 -4.02 46.34 25.08
C ASP A 234 -3.53 47.79 24.96
N SER A 235 -2.22 47.99 24.75
CA SER A 235 -1.60 49.32 24.72
C SER A 235 -0.37 49.35 23.83
N PHE A 236 0.04 50.55 23.45
CA PHE A 236 1.30 50.76 22.77
C PHE A 236 2.45 50.97 23.76
N GLU A 237 3.53 50.29 23.54
CA GLU A 237 4.81 50.49 24.20
C GLU A 237 5.61 51.47 23.35
N HIS A 238 5.99 52.65 23.90
CA HIS A 238 6.59 53.76 23.18
C HIS A 238 8.11 53.79 23.34
N PHE A 239 8.83 54.09 22.24
CA PHE A 239 10.25 54.22 22.17
C PHE A 239 10.62 55.55 21.48
N PRO A 240 11.26 56.52 22.16
CA PRO A 240 11.55 57.85 21.57
C PRO A 240 12.55 57.69 20.42
N LEU A 241 12.34 58.43 19.35
CA LEU A 241 13.24 58.53 18.22
C LEU A 241 14.18 59.73 18.43
N ALA A 242 15.51 59.46 18.35
CA ALA A 242 16.49 60.54 18.35
C ALA A 242 16.34 61.44 17.06
N GLU A 243 16.77 62.70 17.17
CA GLU A 243 16.79 63.63 16.00
C GLU A 243 17.57 62.97 14.85
N GLY A 244 17.00 62.95 13.64
CA GLY A 244 17.58 62.32 12.45
C GLY A 244 17.14 60.88 12.17
N ASN A 245 16.41 60.23 13.10
CA ASN A 245 15.89 58.86 12.89
C ASN A 245 14.42 58.80 12.44
N ALA A 246 13.80 59.94 12.19
CA ALA A 246 12.42 60.02 11.69
C ALA A 246 12.25 59.26 10.36
N PRO A 247 11.10 58.57 10.15
CA PRO A 247 10.79 57.92 8.88
C PRO A 247 10.78 58.93 7.72
N ALA A 248 11.42 58.54 6.60
CA ALA A 248 11.30 59.30 5.36
C ALA A 248 10.00 58.95 4.62
N ALA A 249 9.62 59.77 3.65
CA ALA A 249 8.48 59.43 2.79
C ALA A 249 8.68 58.09 2.11
N GLY A 250 7.64 57.26 2.13
CA GLY A 250 7.68 55.91 1.57
C GLY A 250 8.40 54.86 2.42
N THR A 251 8.70 55.18 3.70
CA THR A 251 9.23 54.20 4.65
C THR A 251 8.23 53.16 4.98
N ARG A 252 8.63 51.89 4.99
CA ARG A 252 7.89 50.77 5.56
C ARG A 252 8.60 50.24 6.79
N LEU A 253 7.84 49.94 7.84
CA LEU A 253 8.33 49.17 8.96
C LEU A 253 8.29 47.69 8.63
N VAL A 254 9.38 46.97 8.90
CA VAL A 254 9.50 45.53 8.72
C VAL A 254 9.96 44.94 10.05
N PRO A 255 9.01 44.58 10.94
CA PRO A 255 9.36 43.92 12.19
C PRO A 255 9.90 42.50 11.93
N SER A 256 10.71 42.02 12.87
CA SER A 256 11.24 40.67 12.88
C SER A 256 10.76 39.95 14.13
N SER A 257 10.59 38.67 14.06
CA SER A 257 10.23 37.82 15.22
C SER A 257 11.27 37.82 16.35
N SER A 258 12.47 38.31 16.09
CA SER A 258 13.48 38.56 17.14
C SER A 258 13.20 39.84 17.97
N GLY A 259 12.15 40.62 17.65
CA GLY A 259 11.80 41.86 18.30
C GLY A 259 12.53 43.09 17.74
N ASP A 260 13.31 42.93 16.68
CA ASP A 260 13.96 44.02 15.93
C ASP A 260 13.01 44.63 14.93
N VAL A 261 13.25 45.89 14.57
CA VAL A 261 12.45 46.59 13.53
C VAL A 261 13.36 47.27 12.52
N TRP A 262 13.12 46.97 11.27
CA TRP A 262 13.73 47.66 10.16
C TRP A 262 12.83 48.78 9.64
N MET A 263 13.42 49.94 9.41
CA MET A 263 12.83 51.02 8.63
C MET A 263 13.44 50.98 7.24
N ALA A 264 12.68 50.44 6.28
CA ALA A 264 13.12 50.40 4.88
C ALA A 264 12.51 51.55 4.10
N ALA A 265 13.35 52.36 3.48
CA ALA A 265 12.98 53.50 2.64
C ALA A 265 13.66 53.41 1.28
N PRO A 266 13.14 54.07 0.22
CA PRO A 266 13.83 54.11 -1.08
C PRO A 266 15.28 54.59 -1.01
N ALA A 267 15.59 55.51 -0.06
CA ALA A 267 16.90 56.09 0.14
C ALA A 267 17.81 55.34 1.11
N GLY A 268 17.32 54.36 1.85
CA GLY A 268 18.14 53.66 2.83
C GLY A 268 17.40 52.80 3.83
N TRP A 269 18.16 52.26 4.73
CA TRP A 269 17.61 51.43 5.80
C TRP A 269 18.14 51.87 7.18
N ARG A 270 17.34 51.64 8.19
CA ARG A 270 17.70 51.73 9.60
C ARG A 270 17.19 50.49 10.33
N ARG A 271 17.93 50.04 11.33
CA ARG A 271 17.52 48.93 12.20
C ARG A 271 17.53 49.37 13.64
N TRP A 272 16.44 49.15 14.32
CA TRP A 272 16.34 49.27 15.76
C TRP A 272 16.42 47.87 16.37
N ALA A 273 17.37 47.62 17.27
CA ALA A 273 17.58 46.36 17.95
C ALA A 273 18.08 46.62 19.37
N SER A 274 17.46 46.02 20.38
CA SER A 274 17.87 46.13 21.79
C SER A 274 18.08 47.55 22.30
N GLY A 275 17.31 48.51 21.79
CA GLY A 275 17.42 49.93 22.19
C GLY A 275 18.40 50.75 21.38
N GLU A 276 19.15 50.17 20.45
CA GLU A 276 20.15 50.81 19.63
C GLU A 276 19.73 50.92 18.16
N TRP A 277 20.11 52.07 17.55
CA TRP A 277 19.91 52.31 16.13
C TRP A 277 21.17 51.99 15.35
N ARG A 278 21.05 51.26 14.26
CA ARG A 278 22.10 51.03 13.26
C ARG A 278 21.61 51.53 11.92
N THR A 279 22.46 52.23 11.19
CA THR A 279 22.20 52.72 9.85
C THR A 279 23.33 52.30 8.93
N GLY A 280 23.04 52.04 7.69
CA GLY A 280 24.06 51.67 6.72
C GLY A 280 23.84 52.28 5.36
N PRO A 281 24.91 52.37 4.53
CA PRO A 281 24.80 52.86 3.17
C PRO A 281 23.90 51.94 2.34
N VAL A 282 23.16 52.54 1.46
CA VAL A 282 22.35 51.85 0.48
C VAL A 282 23.24 51.47 -0.70
N PRO A 283 23.11 50.25 -1.25
CA PRO A 283 23.61 49.98 -2.60
C PRO A 283 23.05 51.00 -3.59
N ASN A 284 23.83 51.40 -4.58
CA ASN A 284 23.55 52.49 -5.55
C ASN A 284 22.24 52.39 -6.38
N LEU A 285 21.22 51.68 -5.90
CA LEU A 285 19.97 51.42 -6.60
C LEU A 285 18.79 51.64 -5.64
N PRO A 286 17.70 52.26 -6.13
CA PRO A 286 16.50 52.49 -5.31
C PRO A 286 15.89 51.20 -4.84
N LEU A 287 15.62 51.12 -3.53
CA LEU A 287 14.91 50.04 -2.88
C LEU A 287 13.40 50.23 -3.08
N ASP A 288 12.67 49.17 -3.27
CA ASP A 288 11.20 49.16 -3.19
C ASP A 288 10.75 48.47 -1.87
N PRO A 289 10.52 49.27 -0.84
CA PRO A 289 10.19 48.72 0.48
C PRO A 289 8.78 48.14 0.55
N GLN A 290 7.94 48.26 -0.48
CA GLN A 290 6.60 47.73 -0.48
C GLN A 290 6.58 46.19 -0.43
N ILE A 291 7.62 45.56 -0.94
CA ILE A 291 7.84 44.12 -0.83
C ILE A 291 9.09 43.88 0.00
N ALA A 292 8.92 43.71 1.30
CA ALA A 292 10.00 43.49 2.25
C ALA A 292 9.57 42.60 3.39
N VAL A 293 10.48 41.70 3.86
CA VAL A 293 10.29 40.81 5.01
C VAL A 293 11.58 40.71 5.80
N ALA A 294 11.48 40.53 7.13
CA ALA A 294 12.64 40.34 7.99
C ALA A 294 12.65 38.94 8.62
N GLY A 295 13.74 38.20 8.47
CA GLY A 295 13.91 36.85 9.00
C GLY A 295 14.15 36.82 10.52
N SER A 296 13.98 35.62 11.13
CA SER A 296 14.20 35.40 12.57
C SER A 296 15.65 35.70 13.02
N ALA A 297 16.63 35.47 12.14
CA ALA A 297 18.02 35.82 12.37
C ALA A 297 18.29 37.36 12.21
N GLY A 298 17.23 38.16 12.06
CA GLY A 298 17.35 39.60 11.92
C GLY A 298 17.86 40.10 10.55
N ARG A 299 17.83 39.25 9.50
CA ARG A 299 18.17 39.59 8.12
C ARG A 299 16.95 40.18 7.40
N LEU A 300 17.18 41.33 6.74
CA LEU A 300 16.16 42.00 5.91
C LEU A 300 16.25 41.53 4.45
N TRP A 301 15.11 41.21 3.85
CA TRP A 301 14.95 40.91 2.43
C TRP A 301 13.98 41.91 1.81
N LEU A 302 14.35 42.46 0.67
CA LEU A 302 13.47 43.40 -0.01
C LEU A 302 13.68 43.40 -1.53
N ARG A 303 12.67 43.82 -2.24
CA ARG A 303 12.76 44.04 -3.68
C ARG A 303 13.62 45.25 -3.99
N GLY A 304 14.62 45.09 -4.85
CA GLY A 304 15.39 46.17 -5.46
C GLY A 304 15.09 46.31 -6.95
N SER A 305 15.56 47.36 -7.57
CA SER A 305 15.37 47.58 -9.02
C SER A 305 16.04 46.52 -9.90
N ALA A 306 17.12 45.91 -9.45
CA ALA A 306 17.86 44.88 -10.18
C ALA A 306 17.61 43.44 -9.65
N GLY A 307 16.57 43.25 -8.84
CA GLY A 307 16.24 41.93 -8.28
C GLY A 307 15.99 41.99 -6.77
N LEU A 308 16.55 41.01 -6.03
CA LEU A 308 16.40 40.88 -4.59
C LEU A 308 17.60 41.52 -3.88
N THR A 309 17.35 42.28 -2.84
CA THR A 309 18.39 42.81 -1.96
C THR A 309 18.24 42.19 -0.59
N THR A 310 19.35 41.73 0.01
CA THR A 310 19.39 41.23 1.38
C THR A 310 20.35 42.05 2.21
N ILE A 311 20.00 42.32 3.46
CA ILE A 311 20.84 43.06 4.41
C ILE A 311 21.02 42.23 5.67
N SER A 312 22.25 41.91 6.02
CA SER A 312 22.55 41.12 7.21
C SER A 312 22.31 41.92 8.49
N PRO A 313 22.23 41.29 9.67
CA PRO A 313 22.12 41.98 10.96
C PRO A 313 23.26 42.95 11.23
N GLU A 314 24.44 42.70 10.68
CA GLU A 314 25.65 43.53 10.78
C GLU A 314 25.59 44.72 9.82
N GLY A 315 24.60 44.77 8.91
CA GLY A 315 24.42 45.86 7.95
C GLY A 315 25.11 45.64 6.61
N VAL A 316 25.59 44.43 6.32
CA VAL A 316 26.16 44.11 5.00
C VAL A 316 25.03 43.85 4.00
N ALA A 317 24.99 44.68 2.95
CA ALA A 317 24.02 44.54 1.89
C ALA A 317 24.59 43.71 0.73
N GLU A 318 23.79 42.77 0.23
CA GLU A 318 24.09 41.92 -0.93
C GLU A 318 22.94 42.03 -1.92
N GLN A 319 23.26 42.16 -3.20
CA GLN A 319 22.26 42.19 -4.27
C GLN A 319 22.28 40.86 -5.02
N LEU A 320 21.11 40.30 -5.23
CA LEU A 320 20.89 39.03 -5.89
C LEU A 320 20.02 39.24 -7.14
N GLY A 321 20.66 39.24 -8.30
CA GLY A 321 20.02 39.39 -9.60
C GLY A 321 20.04 38.11 -10.42
N SER A 322 19.60 38.18 -11.65
CA SER A 322 19.59 37.07 -12.59
C SER A 322 21.00 36.53 -12.91
N ASP A 323 22.01 37.32 -12.78
CA ASP A 323 23.43 36.96 -12.92
C ASP A 323 23.96 36.15 -11.75
N GLN A 324 23.32 36.24 -10.55
CA GLN A 324 23.67 35.45 -9.36
C GLN A 324 22.78 34.20 -9.18
N GLY A 325 21.71 34.05 -9.96
CA GLY A 325 20.85 32.84 -9.90
C GLY A 325 19.37 33.13 -9.75
N LEU A 326 18.93 34.38 -9.62
CA LEU A 326 17.51 34.71 -9.61
C LEU A 326 16.88 34.43 -10.98
N ALA A 327 15.76 33.73 -11.04
CA ALA A 327 15.12 33.33 -12.28
C ALA A 327 14.54 34.54 -13.07
N SER A 328 14.14 35.60 -12.38
CA SER A 328 13.69 36.86 -12.98
C SER A 328 13.84 38.01 -11.96
N ASN A 329 14.20 39.21 -12.42
CA ASN A 329 14.29 40.39 -11.55
C ASN A 329 12.89 40.99 -11.23
N ARG A 330 11.81 40.47 -11.84
CA ARG A 330 10.43 40.96 -11.64
C ARG A 330 9.75 40.29 -10.46
N ILE A 331 10.21 40.58 -9.25
CA ILE A 331 9.69 40.00 -8.00
C ILE A 331 8.29 40.54 -7.72
N THR A 332 7.37 39.68 -7.33
CA THR A 332 5.97 39.98 -7.02
C THR A 332 5.63 39.84 -5.54
N ALA A 333 6.18 38.83 -4.86
CA ALA A 333 6.00 38.64 -3.42
C ALA A 333 7.20 37.90 -2.80
N LEU A 334 7.34 38.09 -1.49
CA LEU A 334 8.33 37.46 -0.62
C LEU A 334 7.62 36.79 0.57
N HIS A 335 8.06 35.59 0.96
CA HIS A 335 7.60 34.94 2.18
C HIS A 335 8.76 34.25 2.88
N LEU A 336 8.84 34.38 4.20
CA LEU A 336 9.88 33.73 4.99
C LEU A 336 9.63 32.22 5.06
N GLY A 337 10.67 31.45 4.77
CA GLY A 337 10.70 30.00 5.03
C GLY A 337 11.31 29.68 6.40
N THR A 338 11.57 28.42 6.65
CA THR A 338 12.32 27.95 7.81
C THR A 338 13.82 28.08 7.58
N LYS A 339 14.62 28.14 8.65
CA LYS A 339 16.10 28.15 8.58
C LYS A 339 16.65 29.26 7.66
N ASP A 340 16.16 30.50 7.85
CA ASP A 340 16.54 31.69 7.08
C ASP A 340 16.39 31.57 5.55
N SER A 341 15.55 30.65 5.09
CA SER A 341 15.17 30.55 3.69
C SER A 341 14.11 31.59 3.33
N ILE A 342 14.08 31.98 2.07
CA ILE A 342 13.06 32.87 1.55
C ILE A 342 12.43 32.31 0.28
N TRP A 343 11.13 32.43 0.19
CA TRP A 343 10.34 32.10 -0.99
C TRP A 343 10.10 33.39 -1.78
N VAL A 344 10.34 33.32 -3.08
CA VAL A 344 10.25 34.45 -3.99
C VAL A 344 9.37 34.06 -5.16
N THR A 345 8.35 34.84 -5.43
CA THR A 345 7.55 34.71 -6.65
C THR A 345 7.89 35.79 -7.65
N MET A 346 7.77 35.50 -8.93
CA MET A 346 8.22 36.36 -10.00
C MET A 346 7.32 36.25 -11.23
N LEU A 347 7.22 37.34 -11.98
CA LEU A 347 6.63 37.31 -13.33
C LEU A 347 7.65 36.71 -14.32
N GLY A 348 7.27 35.62 -14.95
CA GLY A 348 8.11 34.88 -15.90
C GLY A 348 9.23 34.03 -15.26
N GLY A 349 9.47 34.19 -13.93
CA GLY A 349 10.49 33.42 -13.18
C GLY A 349 9.94 32.26 -12.35
N GLY A 350 8.62 32.19 -12.19
CA GLY A 350 7.99 31.16 -11.38
C GLY A 350 8.07 31.36 -9.88
N LEU A 351 8.26 30.28 -9.16
CA LEU A 351 8.51 30.20 -7.74
C LEU A 351 9.97 29.82 -7.51
N GLN A 352 10.64 30.54 -6.60
CA GLN A 352 12.01 30.23 -6.24
C GLN A 352 12.16 30.20 -4.72
N ARG A 353 12.94 29.24 -4.19
CA ARG A 353 13.36 29.22 -2.80
C ARG A 353 14.85 29.50 -2.75
N ILE A 354 15.24 30.47 -1.93
CA ILE A 354 16.63 30.86 -1.70
C ILE A 354 16.95 30.51 -0.26
N ARG A 355 18.02 29.77 -0.04
CA ARG A 355 18.43 29.30 1.31
C ARG A 355 19.94 29.42 1.49
N PRO A 356 20.42 29.64 2.74
CA PRO A 356 21.87 29.72 3.01
C PRO A 356 22.57 28.45 2.63
N ARG A 357 23.76 28.55 2.06
CA ARG A 357 24.66 27.43 1.82
C ARG A 357 25.50 27.21 3.08
N TYR A 358 25.15 26.22 3.87
CA TYR A 358 25.87 25.89 5.09
C TYR A 358 27.18 25.14 4.85
N PHE A 359 27.32 24.43 3.73
CA PHE A 359 28.50 23.66 3.35
C PHE A 359 29.41 24.49 2.43
N SER A 360 30.53 24.96 2.93
CA SER A 360 31.57 25.60 2.12
C SER A 360 32.49 24.55 1.52
N THR A 361 32.65 24.54 0.23
CA THR A 361 33.51 23.60 -0.51
C THR A 361 34.76 24.29 -0.98
N PHE A 362 35.91 23.72 -0.68
CA PHE A 362 37.21 24.21 -1.10
C PHE A 362 37.77 23.26 -2.17
N THR A 363 38.22 23.86 -3.25
CA THR A 363 38.75 23.14 -4.43
C THR A 363 40.14 23.68 -4.77
N GLN A 364 40.62 23.42 -5.97
CA GLN A 364 41.90 23.96 -6.45
C GLN A 364 41.90 25.47 -6.53
N GLU A 365 40.76 26.12 -6.77
CA GLU A 365 40.65 27.58 -6.76
C GLU A 365 40.97 28.19 -5.38
N GLN A 366 40.75 27.47 -4.29
CA GLN A 366 41.06 27.90 -2.93
C GLN A 366 42.34 27.27 -2.40
N GLY A 367 43.26 26.83 -3.29
CA GLY A 367 44.62 26.42 -2.95
C GLY A 367 44.85 24.93 -2.75
N LEU A 368 43.84 24.06 -3.02
CA LEU A 368 44.08 22.61 -3.01
C LEU A 368 44.95 22.23 -4.22
N VAL A 369 45.97 21.44 -3.97
CA VAL A 369 46.95 21.04 -5.04
C VAL A 369 46.37 20.01 -5.98
N SER A 370 45.67 19.03 -5.44
CA SER A 370 45.05 17.96 -6.20
C SER A 370 43.78 17.43 -5.53
N LEU A 371 42.95 16.78 -6.31
CA LEU A 371 41.76 16.06 -5.90
C LEU A 371 41.91 14.60 -6.32
N PRO A 372 41.27 13.64 -5.65
CA PRO A 372 40.41 13.73 -4.43
C PRO A 372 41.23 13.87 -3.14
N ILE A 373 40.69 14.58 -2.14
CA ILE A 373 41.27 14.61 -0.78
C ILE A 373 40.90 13.33 -0.06
N ASN A 374 41.88 12.67 0.57
CA ASN A 374 41.69 11.38 1.19
C ASN A 374 41.52 11.45 2.72
N THR A 375 42.34 12.23 3.41
CA THR A 375 42.37 12.28 4.88
C THR A 375 42.64 13.69 5.40
N LEU A 376 42.21 13.94 6.62
CA LEU A 376 42.36 15.23 7.31
C LEU A 376 43.00 15.04 8.69
N ALA A 377 43.68 16.08 9.19
CA ALA A 377 44.08 16.16 10.59
C ALA A 377 44.01 17.63 11.07
N VAL A 378 43.82 17.85 12.35
CA VAL A 378 43.84 19.19 12.97
C VAL A 378 45.15 19.30 13.76
N ASP A 379 45.97 20.30 13.42
CA ASP A 379 47.25 20.52 14.07
C ASP A 379 47.10 21.20 15.43
N ALA A 380 48.25 21.35 16.15
CA ALA A 380 48.27 21.96 17.47
C ALA A 380 47.84 23.43 17.50
N SER A 381 47.84 24.14 16.35
CA SER A 381 47.32 25.52 16.21
C SER A 381 45.84 25.58 15.96
N GLY A 382 45.17 24.40 15.74
CA GLY A 382 43.78 24.29 15.35
C GLY A 382 43.55 24.39 13.85
N ALA A 383 44.63 24.46 13.02
CA ALA A 383 44.53 24.50 11.59
C ALA A 383 44.33 23.07 11.00
N VAL A 384 43.55 22.99 9.94
CA VAL A 384 43.24 21.70 9.27
C VAL A 384 44.26 21.44 8.19
N CYS A 385 44.87 20.25 8.24
CA CYS A 385 45.76 19.71 7.22
C CYS A 385 45.04 18.64 6.40
N GLY A 386 45.22 18.62 5.08
CA GLY A 386 44.61 17.64 4.15
C GLY A 386 45.63 16.96 3.27
N GLY A 387 45.41 15.70 2.98
CA GLY A 387 46.21 14.87 2.07
C GLY A 387 45.42 14.32 0.89
N SER A 388 45.99 14.46 -0.32
CA SER A 388 45.38 13.97 -1.55
C SER A 388 45.61 12.48 -1.80
N ASN A 389 44.69 11.77 -2.42
CA ASN A 389 44.84 10.37 -2.82
C ASN A 389 45.78 10.17 -4.04
N GLU A 390 46.16 11.23 -4.75
CA GLU A 390 47.15 11.15 -5.83
C GLU A 390 48.60 11.31 -5.35
N GLY A 391 48.78 11.49 -4.04
CA GLY A 391 50.07 11.85 -3.47
C GLY A 391 50.33 13.33 -3.58
N GLY A 392 51.56 13.74 -3.34
CA GLY A 392 51.95 15.16 -3.36
C GLY A 392 52.05 15.82 -1.99
N PRO A 393 52.17 17.15 -1.96
CA PRO A 393 52.29 17.86 -0.69
C PRO A 393 50.98 17.84 0.09
N LEU A 394 51.05 17.87 1.43
CA LEU A 394 49.91 18.16 2.26
C LEU A 394 49.50 19.63 2.07
N VAL A 395 48.27 19.95 2.32
CA VAL A 395 47.74 21.32 2.36
C VAL A 395 47.33 21.67 3.78
N ARG A 396 47.49 22.96 4.18
CA ARG A 396 47.12 23.45 5.49
C ARG A 396 46.26 24.69 5.36
N TRP A 397 45.19 24.76 6.14
CA TRP A 397 44.31 25.90 6.19
C TRP A 397 44.95 27.12 6.89
N ASN A 398 45.00 28.29 6.25
CA ASN A 398 45.60 29.51 6.79
C ASN A 398 44.58 30.51 7.32
N GLY A 399 43.28 30.16 7.33
CA GLY A 399 42.18 31.05 7.70
C GLY A 399 41.32 31.49 6.53
N SER A 400 41.86 31.54 5.30
CA SER A 400 41.19 32.02 4.08
C SER A 400 41.30 31.06 2.90
N SER A 401 42.45 30.36 2.77
CA SER A 401 42.77 29.42 1.70
C SER A 401 43.64 28.28 2.23
N PHE A 402 43.93 27.33 1.36
CA PHE A 402 44.85 26.24 1.66
C PHE A 402 46.24 26.56 1.07
N ASP A 403 47.26 26.50 1.92
CA ASP A 403 48.66 26.64 1.54
C ASP A 403 49.32 25.24 1.48
N VAL A 404 50.34 25.15 0.66
CA VAL A 404 51.14 23.91 0.62
C VAL A 404 51.92 23.75 1.92
N PHE A 405 51.70 22.63 2.62
CA PHE A 405 52.42 22.27 3.82
C PHE A 405 53.56 21.29 3.52
N GLY A 406 54.80 21.74 3.69
CA GLY A 406 56.01 20.98 3.33
C GLY A 406 56.47 21.19 1.87
N LYS A 407 57.75 20.91 1.59
CA LYS A 407 58.34 21.13 0.24
C LYS A 407 57.58 20.32 -0.82
N SER A 408 57.45 20.97 -2.00
CA SER A 408 56.84 20.38 -3.17
C SER A 408 57.66 19.16 -3.66
N GLY A 409 57.06 18.00 -3.60
CA GLY A 409 57.56 16.73 -4.18
C GLY A 409 56.42 15.74 -4.21
N LEU A 410 56.43 14.82 -5.18
CA LEU A 410 55.50 13.68 -5.17
C LEU A 410 55.79 12.85 -3.93
N GLY A 411 55.05 13.16 -2.86
CA GLY A 411 55.08 12.39 -1.63
C GLY A 411 54.23 11.11 -1.77
N PRO A 412 54.41 10.16 -0.85
CA PRO A 412 53.59 8.94 -0.83
C PRO A 412 52.14 9.30 -0.52
N VAL A 413 51.20 8.55 -1.10
CA VAL A 413 49.75 8.72 -0.89
C VAL A 413 49.38 8.61 0.59
N PRO A 414 48.88 9.68 1.22
CA PRO A 414 48.47 9.67 2.62
C PRO A 414 47.19 8.85 2.77
N HIS A 415 47.22 7.89 3.69
CA HIS A 415 46.05 7.10 4.06
C HIS A 415 45.54 7.39 5.46
N SER A 416 46.47 7.76 6.35
CA SER A 416 46.16 8.24 7.69
C SER A 416 47.04 9.43 8.07
N LEU A 417 46.44 10.37 8.80
CA LEU A 417 47.14 11.56 9.32
C LEU A 417 46.97 11.65 10.84
N LEU A 418 48.06 12.05 11.53
CA LEU A 418 48.01 12.40 12.96
C LEU A 418 48.88 13.61 13.18
N ALA A 419 48.30 14.68 13.69
CA ALA A 419 49.04 15.86 14.05
C ALA A 419 49.77 15.69 15.39
N GLU A 420 50.97 16.18 15.45
CA GLU A 420 51.87 16.14 16.62
C GLU A 420 51.85 17.47 17.39
N PRO A 421 52.13 17.46 18.72
CA PRO A 421 52.18 18.70 19.49
C PRO A 421 53.26 19.68 19.03
N ASP A 422 54.32 19.19 18.37
CA ASP A 422 55.44 20.01 17.83
C ASP A 422 55.10 20.72 16.50
N GLY A 423 53.88 20.59 16.03
CA GLY A 423 53.39 21.15 14.77
C GLY A 423 53.70 20.31 13.52
N SER A 424 54.38 19.19 13.68
CA SER A 424 54.57 18.23 12.58
C SER A 424 53.35 17.34 12.38
N VAL A 425 53.25 16.71 11.22
CA VAL A 425 52.16 15.75 10.93
C VAL A 425 52.76 14.40 10.58
N LEU A 426 52.34 13.36 11.30
CA LEU A 426 52.62 11.99 10.96
C LEU A 426 51.69 11.54 9.82
N VAL A 427 52.33 10.96 8.78
CA VAL A 427 51.61 10.52 7.56
C VAL A 427 51.79 9.02 7.40
N GLY A 428 50.71 8.28 7.64
CA GLY A 428 50.65 6.85 7.30
C GLY A 428 50.24 6.69 5.87
N THR A 429 51.01 5.89 5.14
CA THR A 429 50.85 5.73 3.69
C THR A 429 50.40 4.34 3.31
N GLY A 430 49.89 4.18 2.09
CA GLY A 430 49.45 2.89 1.57
C GLY A 430 50.59 1.91 1.27
N TRP A 431 51.80 2.43 0.91
CA TRP A 431 52.88 1.56 0.38
C TRP A 431 54.27 1.94 0.86
N HIS A 432 54.45 3.09 1.50
CA HIS A 432 55.77 3.62 1.87
C HIS A 432 56.00 3.72 3.40
N GLY A 433 55.06 3.18 4.21
CA GLY A 433 55.18 3.19 5.64
C GLY A 433 54.80 4.50 6.30
N LEU A 434 55.50 4.87 7.37
CA LEU A 434 55.21 6.05 8.18
C LEU A 434 56.20 7.16 7.87
N HIS A 435 55.73 8.38 7.73
CA HIS A 435 56.56 9.58 7.49
C HIS A 435 56.15 10.67 8.49
N ARG A 436 57.11 11.51 8.82
CA ARG A 436 56.88 12.76 9.57
C ARG A 436 57.05 13.93 8.62
N ARG A 437 56.10 14.83 8.61
CA ARG A 437 56.11 16.01 7.75
C ARG A 437 56.16 17.27 8.61
N THR A 438 57.16 18.14 8.32
CA THR A 438 57.29 19.46 8.87
C THR A 438 57.09 20.51 7.76
N ASP A 439 57.16 21.81 8.13
CA ASP A 439 57.09 22.91 7.14
C ASP A 439 58.16 22.84 6.08
N SER A 440 59.35 22.28 6.40
CA SER A 440 60.52 22.23 5.54
C SER A 440 60.84 20.88 4.91
N GLU A 441 60.47 19.76 5.57
CA GLU A 441 60.94 18.44 5.18
C GLU A 441 59.88 17.33 5.30
N VAL A 442 60.12 16.25 4.53
CA VAL A 442 59.40 14.99 4.69
C VAL A 442 60.42 13.93 5.09
N LEU A 443 60.33 13.45 6.32
CA LEU A 443 61.28 12.48 6.88
C LEU A 443 60.58 11.12 7.04
N PRO A 444 61.21 10.03 6.57
CA PRO A 444 60.70 8.70 6.88
C PRO A 444 60.90 8.40 8.38
N VAL A 445 59.84 7.86 9.01
CA VAL A 445 59.92 7.35 10.38
C VAL A 445 60.30 5.87 10.27
N PRO A 446 61.53 5.49 10.70
CA PRO A 446 61.96 4.10 10.53
C PRO A 446 61.11 3.15 11.35
N MET A 447 60.41 2.28 10.69
CA MET A 447 59.68 1.17 11.32
C MET A 447 60.57 -0.10 11.30
N PRO A 448 60.44 -1.00 12.30
CA PRO A 448 61.23 -2.22 12.35
C PRO A 448 61.07 -3.11 11.10
N LYS A 449 62.11 -3.94 10.82
CA LYS A 449 62.06 -4.94 9.72
C LYS A 449 60.85 -5.86 9.92
N GLY A 450 60.05 -6.04 8.90
CA GLY A 450 58.81 -6.84 8.94
C GLY A 450 57.51 -6.07 9.16
N ALA A 451 57.58 -4.76 9.52
CA ALA A 451 56.41 -3.91 9.54
C ALA A 451 55.77 -3.77 8.17
N SER A 452 54.46 -3.80 8.11
CA SER A 452 53.74 -3.55 6.83
C SER A 452 53.91 -2.09 6.43
N SER A 453 54.23 -1.88 5.17
CA SER A 453 54.25 -0.55 4.60
C SER A 453 52.89 0.11 4.47
N PHE A 454 51.78 -0.63 4.69
CA PHE A 454 50.42 -0.08 4.67
C PHE A 454 49.98 0.30 6.09
N VAL A 455 50.08 1.60 6.39
CA VAL A 455 49.66 2.20 7.67
C VAL A 455 48.24 2.72 7.53
N LYS A 456 47.32 2.09 8.24
CA LYS A 456 45.87 2.34 8.14
C LYS A 456 45.34 3.31 9.17
N ALA A 457 45.85 3.27 10.37
CA ALA A 457 45.38 4.09 11.46
C ALA A 457 46.53 4.52 12.36
N LEU A 458 46.45 5.74 12.89
CA LEU A 458 47.41 6.35 13.80
C LEU A 458 46.66 6.86 15.02
N CYS A 459 47.22 6.67 16.21
CA CYS A 459 46.63 7.16 17.44
C CYS A 459 47.72 7.40 18.50
N ARG A 460 47.56 8.45 19.33
CA ARG A 460 48.32 8.56 20.61
C ARG A 460 47.41 8.18 21.75
N ASP A 461 47.96 7.35 22.66
CA ASP A 461 47.30 7.10 23.92
C ASP A 461 47.50 8.28 24.89
N ARG A 462 46.90 8.19 26.08
CA ARG A 462 47.02 9.21 27.10
C ARG A 462 48.44 9.38 27.67
N ASP A 463 49.25 8.31 27.60
CA ASP A 463 50.63 8.32 28.08
C ASP A 463 51.58 8.89 27.03
N GLY A 464 51.06 9.29 25.87
CA GLY A 464 51.80 9.88 24.75
C GLY A 464 52.45 8.85 23.83
N SER A 465 52.31 7.53 24.07
CA SER A 465 52.83 6.52 23.15
C SER A 465 52.09 6.56 21.80
N LEU A 466 52.88 6.44 20.74
CA LEU A 466 52.33 6.37 19.36
C LEU A 466 51.92 4.93 19.04
N TRP A 467 50.69 4.75 18.64
CA TRP A 467 50.16 3.49 18.13
C TRP A 467 49.92 3.53 16.65
N VAL A 468 50.40 2.49 15.92
CA VAL A 468 50.37 2.42 14.48
C VAL A 468 49.68 1.12 14.07
N GLY A 469 48.48 1.25 13.54
CA GLY A 469 47.70 0.14 12.98
C GLY A 469 48.09 -0.15 11.54
N THR A 470 48.53 -1.36 11.25
CA THR A 470 48.97 -1.76 9.91
C THR A 470 48.15 -2.96 9.38
N ALA A 471 48.31 -3.30 8.12
CA ALA A 471 47.74 -4.52 7.57
C ALA A 471 48.29 -5.82 8.14
N ARG A 472 49.43 -5.75 8.90
CA ARG A 472 50.16 -6.91 9.45
C ARG A 472 50.56 -6.75 10.93
N GLY A 473 49.70 -6.16 11.73
CA GLY A 473 49.92 -6.04 13.19
C GLY A 473 49.74 -4.63 13.72
N LEU A 474 49.69 -4.56 15.04
CA LEU A 474 49.68 -3.34 15.82
C LEU A 474 51.06 -3.03 16.32
N TRP A 475 51.50 -1.80 16.24
CA TRP A 475 52.81 -1.34 16.68
C TRP A 475 52.64 -0.22 17.68
N ARG A 476 53.48 -0.22 18.73
CA ARG A 476 53.60 0.84 19.72
C ARG A 476 54.98 1.41 19.72
N MET A 477 55.10 2.73 19.70
CA MET A 477 56.39 3.42 19.88
C MET A 477 56.33 4.21 21.19
N ASP A 478 57.19 3.87 22.13
CA ASP A 478 57.30 4.50 23.42
C ASP A 478 58.76 4.87 23.68
N GLY A 479 59.07 6.15 23.95
CA GLY A 479 60.43 6.64 24.15
C GLY A 479 61.43 6.28 23.04
N GLY A 480 60.95 6.16 21.79
CA GLY A 480 61.77 5.76 20.65
C GLY A 480 61.96 4.24 20.48
N ARG A 481 61.38 3.41 21.32
CA ARG A 481 61.39 1.95 21.19
C ARG A 481 60.11 1.43 20.58
N TRP A 482 60.24 0.54 19.59
CA TRP A 482 59.11 -0.11 18.93
C TRP A 482 58.83 -1.47 19.58
N SER A 483 57.53 -1.69 19.86
CA SER A 483 56.99 -3.02 20.23
C SER A 483 55.95 -3.43 19.20
N GLN A 484 55.93 -4.70 18.84
CA GLN A 484 55.01 -5.27 17.87
C GLN A 484 54.02 -6.22 18.57
N PHE A 485 52.79 -6.22 18.15
CA PHE A 485 51.74 -7.10 18.66
C PHE A 485 51.02 -7.78 17.47
N HIS A 486 50.93 -9.09 17.53
CA HIS A 486 50.30 -9.97 16.57
C HIS A 486 49.18 -10.83 17.21
N ILE A 487 48.73 -11.84 16.44
CA ILE A 487 47.78 -12.82 16.92
C ILE A 487 48.39 -13.64 18.11
N ALA A 488 49.72 -13.88 18.11
CA ALA A 488 50.37 -14.59 19.19
C ALA A 488 50.32 -13.85 20.53
N GLU A 489 50.28 -12.53 20.52
CA GLU A 489 50.14 -11.66 21.69
C GLU A 489 48.67 -11.31 21.98
N GLY A 490 47.72 -12.09 21.43
CA GLY A 490 46.29 -12.04 21.75
C GLY A 490 45.42 -11.16 20.86
N LEU A 491 45.96 -10.51 19.83
CA LEU A 491 45.12 -9.79 18.87
C LEU A 491 44.22 -10.76 18.11
N PRO A 492 42.93 -10.45 17.87
CA PRO A 492 42.01 -11.33 17.17
C PRO A 492 42.29 -11.42 15.65
N HIS A 493 42.99 -10.43 15.12
CA HIS A 493 43.37 -10.35 13.71
C HIS A 493 44.53 -9.40 13.45
N SER A 494 45.44 -9.72 12.56
CA SER A 494 46.62 -8.89 12.26
C SER A 494 46.34 -7.62 11.50
N ASN A 495 45.25 -7.56 10.76
CA ASN A 495 44.80 -6.38 9.98
C ASN A 495 44.08 -5.38 10.92
N ILE A 496 44.71 -4.29 11.27
CA ILE A 496 44.15 -3.23 12.11
C ILE A 496 43.46 -2.21 11.18
N THR A 497 42.17 -1.96 11.42
CA THR A 497 41.34 -1.09 10.58
C THR A 497 41.09 0.29 11.18
N ALA A 498 41.01 0.39 12.50
CA ALA A 498 40.77 1.65 13.21
C ALA A 498 41.45 1.63 14.60
N LEU A 499 41.81 2.80 15.11
CA LEU A 499 42.36 3.04 16.44
C LEU A 499 41.65 4.23 17.09
N ALA A 500 41.42 4.17 18.40
CA ALA A 500 40.97 5.29 19.22
C ALA A 500 41.61 5.22 20.63
N PRO A 501 41.92 6.36 21.30
CA PRO A 501 42.50 6.34 22.61
C PRO A 501 41.53 5.81 23.67
N ALA A 502 41.99 4.96 24.57
CA ALA A 502 41.14 4.47 25.67
C ALA A 502 41.29 5.36 26.92
N ALA A 503 40.17 5.69 27.55
CA ALA A 503 40.14 6.55 28.73
C ALA A 503 40.93 5.98 29.92
N GLU A 504 41.00 4.67 30.07
CA GLU A 504 41.65 3.93 31.15
C GLU A 504 43.05 3.44 30.78
N GLY A 505 43.68 3.99 29.73
CA GLY A 505 44.99 3.61 29.20
C GLY A 505 44.92 2.58 28.08
N GLY A 506 45.98 2.51 27.24
CA GLY A 506 46.03 1.72 26.01
C GLY A 506 45.17 2.29 24.91
N VAL A 507 44.74 1.45 23.96
CA VAL A 507 43.98 1.86 22.80
C VAL A 507 42.82 0.90 22.52
N TRP A 508 41.73 1.46 21.98
CA TRP A 508 40.69 0.69 21.29
C TRP A 508 41.16 0.34 19.90
N VAL A 509 41.01 -0.89 19.51
CA VAL A 509 41.49 -1.45 18.25
C VAL A 509 40.33 -2.07 17.51
N GLY A 510 40.11 -1.63 16.25
CA GLY A 510 39.17 -2.20 15.33
C GLY A 510 39.85 -3.16 14.34
N THR A 511 39.19 -4.30 14.05
CA THR A 511 39.70 -5.35 13.18
C THR A 511 38.58 -5.85 12.24
N PRO A 512 38.89 -6.69 11.21
CA PRO A 512 37.86 -7.36 10.42
C PRO A 512 36.94 -8.32 11.20
N VAL A 513 37.29 -8.69 12.41
CA VAL A 513 36.56 -9.67 13.24
C VAL A 513 35.99 -9.08 14.52
N GLY A 514 36.06 -7.76 14.69
CA GLY A 514 35.48 -7.06 15.86
C GLY A 514 36.40 -6.00 16.46
N ALA A 515 35.96 -5.43 17.58
CA ALA A 515 36.69 -4.41 18.32
C ALA A 515 37.01 -4.89 19.76
N GLY A 516 38.11 -4.35 20.31
CA GLY A 516 38.48 -4.59 21.69
C GLY A 516 39.50 -3.56 22.16
N ARG A 517 39.78 -3.56 23.48
CA ARG A 517 40.82 -2.75 24.09
C ARG A 517 42.12 -3.53 24.13
N PHE A 518 43.21 -2.90 23.76
CA PHE A 518 44.55 -3.43 23.92
C PHE A 518 45.30 -2.60 24.95
N HIS A 519 45.71 -3.24 26.05
CA HIS A 519 46.41 -2.63 27.18
C HIS A 519 47.38 -3.63 27.77
N ASP A 520 48.61 -3.18 28.11
CA ASP A 520 49.67 -4.00 28.77
C ASP A 520 49.93 -5.38 28.11
N GLY A 521 49.82 -5.43 26.78
CA GLY A 521 50.04 -6.67 26.01
C GLY A 521 48.85 -7.63 26.00
N GLY A 522 47.73 -7.28 26.64
CA GLY A 522 46.50 -8.07 26.68
C GLY A 522 45.39 -7.50 25.81
N TRP A 523 44.62 -8.39 25.19
CA TRP A 523 43.42 -8.06 24.44
C TRP A 523 42.17 -8.30 25.29
N THR A 524 41.33 -7.28 25.41
CA THR A 524 40.01 -7.42 26.02
C THR A 524 38.94 -7.10 24.96
N PRO A 525 38.17 -8.10 24.48
CA PRO A 525 37.10 -7.85 23.52
C PRO A 525 36.00 -6.99 24.13
N VAL A 526 35.29 -6.26 23.32
CA VAL A 526 34.18 -5.39 23.79
C VAL A 526 33.09 -6.22 24.45
N THR A 527 32.74 -7.37 23.95
CA THR A 527 31.94 -8.44 24.58
C THR A 527 32.16 -9.77 23.91
N GLU A 528 31.85 -10.89 24.63
CA GLU A 528 31.86 -12.23 24.03
C GLU A 528 30.58 -12.52 23.20
N LYS A 529 29.49 -11.78 23.42
CA LYS A 529 28.15 -12.07 22.86
C LYS A 529 27.60 -11.04 21.88
N GLU A 530 28.00 -9.76 21.98
CA GLU A 530 27.64 -8.66 21.07
C GLU A 530 28.67 -7.53 21.27
N PRO A 531 29.08 -6.81 20.30
CA PRO A 531 28.67 -6.72 18.93
C PRO A 531 29.28 -7.80 18.07
N PRO A 532 28.73 -7.93 16.94
CA PRO A 532 28.78 -9.02 16.03
C PRO A 532 30.20 -9.48 15.81
N GLY A 533 30.61 -10.51 16.51
CA GLY A 533 31.82 -11.26 16.19
C GLY A 533 31.84 -11.61 14.70
N GLY A 534 32.96 -11.40 14.02
CA GLY A 534 33.07 -11.63 12.58
C GLY A 534 32.60 -10.44 11.74
N SER A 535 32.75 -9.21 12.19
CA SER A 535 32.31 -8.02 11.47
C SER A 535 33.39 -6.98 11.34
N TRP A 536 33.53 -6.45 10.12
CA TRP A 536 34.57 -5.48 9.77
C TRP A 536 34.31 -4.13 10.42
N VAL A 537 35.12 -3.75 11.41
CA VAL A 537 35.11 -2.41 12.03
C VAL A 537 35.73 -1.41 11.06
N THR A 538 35.03 -0.32 10.78
CA THR A 538 35.50 0.72 9.85
C THR A 538 36.07 1.93 10.54
N CYS A 539 35.47 2.39 11.64
CA CYS A 539 36.01 3.44 12.48
C CYS A 539 35.57 3.30 13.94
N LEU A 540 36.31 3.99 14.83
CA LEU A 540 36.11 4.05 16.27
C LEU A 540 36.15 5.51 16.73
N LEU A 541 35.31 5.86 17.70
CA LEU A 541 35.35 7.16 18.38
C LEU A 541 35.03 6.97 19.86
N VAL A 542 35.78 7.64 20.74
CA VAL A 542 35.41 7.79 22.16
C VAL A 542 34.83 9.19 22.32
N ASP A 543 33.55 9.28 22.73
CA ASP A 543 32.88 10.57 22.95
C ASP A 543 33.30 11.26 24.23
N SER A 544 32.86 12.50 24.44
CA SER A 544 33.16 13.32 25.63
C SER A 544 32.61 12.70 26.92
N SER A 545 31.61 11.82 26.83
CA SER A 545 31.08 11.05 27.99
C SER A 545 31.92 9.81 28.35
N GLY A 546 32.91 9.47 27.50
CA GLY A 546 33.74 8.26 27.61
C GLY A 546 33.10 7.01 26.99
N ALA A 547 31.98 7.11 26.28
CA ALA A 547 31.39 5.98 25.56
C ALA A 547 32.14 5.71 24.25
N LEU A 548 32.32 4.43 23.91
CA LEU A 548 32.95 4.02 22.67
C LEU A 548 31.88 3.80 21.59
N TRP A 549 32.05 4.47 20.47
CA TRP A 549 31.28 4.26 19.25
C TRP A 549 32.04 3.37 18.28
N ILE A 550 31.37 2.35 17.74
CA ILE A 550 31.94 1.35 16.85
C ILE A 550 31.13 1.31 15.57
N ALA A 551 31.70 1.70 14.45
CA ALA A 551 31.11 1.57 13.15
C ALA A 551 31.47 0.23 12.51
N VAL A 552 30.47 -0.52 12.07
CA VAL A 552 30.62 -1.87 11.52
C VAL A 552 30.01 -1.94 10.13
N ARG A 553 30.81 -2.39 9.16
CA ARG A 553 30.39 -2.52 7.75
C ARG A 553 29.13 -3.39 7.62
N GLY A 554 28.08 -2.86 6.99
CA GLY A 554 26.82 -3.57 6.74
C GLY A 554 25.97 -3.85 7.97
N LYS A 555 26.37 -3.40 9.18
CA LYS A 555 25.64 -3.60 10.43
C LYS A 555 25.31 -2.29 11.16
N GLY A 556 25.89 -1.16 10.73
CA GLY A 556 25.60 0.16 11.27
C GLY A 556 26.51 0.58 12.41
N LEU A 557 25.96 1.30 13.40
CA LEU A 557 26.67 1.95 14.48
C LEU A 557 26.27 1.35 15.84
N PHE A 558 27.27 1.10 16.69
CA PHE A 558 27.11 0.56 18.03
C PHE A 558 27.73 1.52 19.05
N ARG A 559 27.10 1.66 20.20
CA ARG A 559 27.61 2.40 21.36
C ARG A 559 27.90 1.43 22.51
N VAL A 560 29.08 1.60 23.09
CA VAL A 560 29.50 0.83 24.25
C VAL A 560 29.68 1.79 25.42
N SER A 561 28.87 1.66 26.44
CA SER A 561 28.94 2.48 27.67
C SER A 561 28.71 1.62 28.89
N LYS A 562 29.59 1.74 29.89
CA LYS A 562 29.50 1.00 31.16
C LYS A 562 29.30 -0.51 30.98
N GLY A 563 29.98 -1.12 29.99
CA GLY A 563 29.90 -2.55 29.70
C GLY A 563 28.61 -3.01 28.99
N ARG A 564 27.73 -2.07 28.60
CA ARG A 564 26.55 -2.38 27.77
C ARG A 564 26.80 -1.98 26.32
N VAL A 565 26.39 -2.85 25.39
CA VAL A 565 26.43 -2.58 23.95
C VAL A 565 25.03 -2.30 23.49
N GLU A 566 24.86 -1.18 22.83
CA GLU A 566 23.60 -0.74 22.25
C GLU A 566 23.78 -0.58 20.75
N SER A 567 22.81 -1.03 19.99
CA SER A 567 22.78 -0.87 18.53
C SER A 567 21.85 0.28 18.17
N LEU A 568 22.34 1.22 17.38
CA LEU A 568 21.46 2.07 16.60
C LEU A 568 20.75 1.15 15.61
N ARG A 569 19.40 0.99 15.68
CA ARG A 569 18.65 0.11 14.77
C ARG A 569 19.15 0.33 13.35
N PRO A 570 19.29 -0.73 12.53
CA PRO A 570 19.80 -0.56 11.19
C PRO A 570 18.84 0.36 10.42
N ASP A 571 19.21 1.64 10.33
CA ASP A 571 18.65 2.51 9.31
C ASP A 571 18.96 1.84 7.97
N PRO A 572 18.00 1.65 7.06
CA PRO A 572 18.26 1.08 5.74
C PRO A 572 19.40 1.77 4.99
N GLU A 573 19.63 3.06 5.28
CA GLU A 573 20.73 3.83 4.73
C GLU A 573 22.11 3.34 5.25
N PHE A 574 22.25 2.95 6.52
CA PHE A 574 23.50 2.37 7.03
C PHE A 574 23.77 0.96 6.51
N SER A 575 22.72 0.19 6.19
CA SER A 575 22.89 -1.14 5.57
C SER A 575 23.45 -1.06 4.17
N ARG A 576 23.16 0.04 3.46
CA ARG A 576 23.63 0.30 2.09
C ARG A 576 24.95 1.07 2.07
N ASN A 577 25.21 1.89 3.08
CA ASN A 577 26.34 2.82 3.10
C ASN A 577 27.31 2.50 4.23
N THR A 578 28.60 2.34 3.89
CA THR A 578 29.66 2.15 4.87
C THR A 578 29.92 3.46 5.62
N ILE A 579 29.97 3.42 6.96
CA ILE A 579 30.39 4.53 7.81
C ILE A 579 31.91 4.67 7.68
N LEU A 580 32.39 5.86 7.29
CA LEU A 580 33.78 6.15 6.99
C LEU A 580 34.46 7.07 8.02
N GLY A 581 33.67 7.78 8.83
CA GLY A 581 34.21 8.65 9.86
C GLY A 581 33.15 9.07 10.87
N LEU A 582 33.59 9.36 12.09
CA LEU A 582 32.79 9.81 13.22
C LEU A 582 33.46 11.03 13.87
N VAL A 583 32.68 12.01 14.27
CA VAL A 583 33.14 13.16 15.06
C VAL A 583 32.03 13.69 15.95
N GLU A 584 32.34 14.10 17.17
CA GLU A 584 31.46 14.77 18.12
C GLU A 584 31.65 16.28 18.05
N ASP A 585 30.54 17.03 17.99
CA ASP A 585 30.57 18.49 18.05
C ASP A 585 30.60 19.01 19.51
N ASP A 586 30.58 20.37 19.67
CA ASP A 586 30.61 20.99 20.97
C ASP A 586 29.32 20.88 21.79
N HIS A 587 28.20 20.48 21.15
CA HIS A 587 26.91 20.19 21.79
C HIS A 587 26.76 18.71 22.16
N GLY A 588 27.78 17.88 21.83
CA GLY A 588 27.76 16.44 22.03
C GLY A 588 27.00 15.69 20.94
N ASP A 589 26.62 16.33 19.86
CA ASP A 589 25.98 15.67 18.73
C ASP A 589 27.01 14.89 17.92
N LEU A 590 26.63 13.68 17.53
CA LEU A 590 27.50 12.80 16.72
C LEU A 590 27.24 12.99 15.23
N TRP A 591 28.27 13.41 14.52
CA TRP A 591 28.28 13.51 13.05
C TRP A 591 28.91 12.27 12.45
N ILE A 592 28.18 11.66 11.51
CA ILE A 592 28.47 10.34 10.95
C ILE A 592 28.67 10.50 9.46
N GLY A 593 29.90 10.41 9.00
CA GLY A 593 30.28 10.48 7.61
C GLY A 593 30.16 9.09 6.96
N THR A 594 29.42 8.99 5.84
CA THR A 594 29.20 7.72 5.13
C THR A 594 29.56 7.81 3.65
N ALA A 595 29.53 6.67 2.97
CA ALA A 595 29.63 6.61 1.52
C ALA A 595 28.39 7.16 0.78
N GLY A 596 27.28 7.38 1.47
CA GLY A 596 26.01 7.84 0.92
C GLY A 596 25.51 9.20 1.42
N GLY A 597 26.29 9.91 2.29
CA GLY A 597 25.92 11.19 2.86
C GLY A 597 26.50 11.42 4.22
N LEU A 598 26.11 12.53 4.82
CA LEU A 598 26.44 12.91 6.19
C LEU A 598 25.18 12.77 7.05
N ALA A 599 25.29 12.14 8.22
CA ALA A 599 24.19 12.05 9.17
C ALA A 599 24.56 12.72 10.51
N ARG A 600 23.55 13.26 11.22
CA ARG A 600 23.66 13.80 12.59
C ARG A 600 22.78 13.02 13.53
N LEU A 601 23.34 12.57 14.65
CA LEU A 601 22.63 12.01 15.78
C LEU A 601 22.72 13.01 16.94
N ARG A 602 21.58 13.53 17.40
CA ARG A 602 21.55 14.53 18.46
C ARG A 602 21.92 13.95 19.83
N ALA A 603 22.64 14.73 20.63
CA ALA A 603 23.10 14.32 21.97
C ALA A 603 21.97 13.87 22.90
N ARG A 604 20.84 14.56 22.88
CA ARG A 604 19.65 14.18 23.65
C ARG A 604 19.09 12.81 23.26
N GLU A 605 19.22 12.41 22.01
CA GLU A 605 18.78 11.11 21.53
C GLU A 605 19.81 10.02 21.78
N SER A 606 21.10 10.38 21.74
CA SER A 606 22.17 9.46 22.10
C SER A 606 22.21 9.14 23.61
N ALA A 607 21.72 10.04 24.44
CA ALA A 607 21.61 9.85 25.90
C ALA A 607 20.37 9.06 26.33
N SER A 608 19.32 9.00 25.48
CA SER A 608 18.10 8.25 25.75
C SER A 608 18.26 6.77 25.44
N LEU A 609 17.80 5.92 26.32
CA LEU A 609 17.79 4.46 26.14
C LEU A 609 16.37 3.96 25.84
N PRO A 610 16.21 3.03 24.87
CA PRO A 610 17.21 2.41 23.99
C PRO A 610 17.51 3.24 22.74
N LEU A 611 18.76 3.23 22.31
CA LEU A 611 19.26 3.88 21.09
C LEU A 611 18.51 3.42 19.82
N ALA A 612 17.83 2.29 19.90
CA ALA A 612 17.02 1.70 18.83
C ALA A 612 15.84 2.59 18.35
N GLY A 613 15.49 3.64 19.08
CA GLY A 613 14.45 4.61 18.73
C GLY A 613 14.97 5.94 18.20
N ALA A 614 16.30 6.17 18.26
CA ALA A 614 16.91 7.43 17.84
C ALA A 614 16.78 7.64 16.33
N THR A 615 16.52 8.87 15.92
CA THR A 615 16.40 9.29 14.53
C THR A 615 17.62 10.07 14.08
N LEU A 616 17.93 9.97 12.80
CA LEU A 616 19.06 10.63 12.17
C LEU A 616 18.59 11.72 11.23
N ALA A 617 19.21 12.88 11.31
CA ALA A 617 19.10 13.89 10.27
C ALA A 617 20.13 13.59 9.16
N TRP A 618 19.69 13.56 7.89
CA TRP A 618 20.54 13.25 6.75
C TRP A 618 20.78 14.47 5.88
N PHE A 619 22.04 14.64 5.47
CA PHE A 619 22.48 15.72 4.59
C PHE A 619 23.07 15.14 3.32
N ASP A 620 22.65 15.69 2.19
CA ASP A 620 23.04 15.23 0.85
C ASP A 620 23.33 16.42 -0.10
N ARG A 621 23.33 16.17 -1.41
CA ARG A 621 23.56 17.23 -2.39
C ARG A 621 22.49 18.33 -2.35
N SER A 622 21.28 17.98 -1.99
CA SER A 622 20.19 18.96 -1.88
C SER A 622 20.45 19.99 -0.79
N ASP A 623 21.28 19.67 0.22
CA ASP A 623 21.69 20.60 1.29
C ASP A 623 22.95 21.40 0.93
N GLY A 624 23.53 21.16 -0.25
CA GLY A 624 24.74 21.86 -0.73
C GLY A 624 26.06 21.11 -0.55
N LEU A 625 26.01 19.82 -0.18
CA LEU A 625 27.20 18.96 -0.26
C LEU A 625 27.61 18.77 -1.74
N PRO A 626 28.90 18.90 -2.09
CA PRO A 626 29.36 18.73 -3.47
C PRO A 626 29.24 17.28 -3.93
N THR A 627 29.29 16.36 -2.98
CA THR A 627 29.13 14.91 -3.20
C THR A 627 28.60 14.26 -1.92
N VAL A 628 27.85 13.17 -2.06
CA VAL A 628 27.40 12.37 -0.91
C VAL A 628 28.51 11.48 -0.35
N GLN A 629 29.54 11.17 -1.14
CA GLN A 629 30.60 10.26 -0.76
C GLN A 629 31.68 10.96 0.02
N LEU A 630 32.02 10.48 1.23
CA LEU A 630 33.26 10.81 1.93
C LEU A 630 34.41 9.95 1.43
N SER A 631 35.62 10.42 1.66
CA SER A 631 36.85 9.68 1.35
C SER A 631 37.12 8.58 2.38
N THR A 632 37.97 7.60 2.00
CA THR A 632 38.22 6.38 2.78
C THR A 632 39.44 6.47 3.70
N GLY A 633 40.11 7.62 3.76
CA GLY A 633 41.29 7.85 4.66
C GLY A 633 40.86 7.99 6.14
N ALA A 634 41.79 7.84 7.01
CA ALA A 634 41.59 7.90 8.48
C ALA A 634 42.37 9.03 9.13
N PRO A 635 41.71 10.04 9.68
CA PRO A 635 40.30 10.36 9.61
C PRO A 635 39.84 11.06 8.32
N ALA A 636 38.63 10.77 7.85
CA ALA A 636 37.99 11.50 6.76
C ALA A 636 37.14 12.68 7.22
N ILE A 637 36.92 12.80 8.52
CA ILE A 637 36.15 13.86 9.18
C ILE A 637 36.90 14.31 10.45
N CYS A 638 36.93 15.60 10.69
CA CYS A 638 37.55 16.16 11.89
C CYS A 638 36.86 17.47 12.32
N LYS A 639 37.06 17.89 13.59
CA LYS A 639 36.60 19.15 14.17
C LYS A 639 37.78 20.03 14.49
N ASP A 640 37.75 21.29 14.05
CA ASP A 640 38.82 22.27 14.38
C ASP A 640 38.58 22.95 15.74
N GLY A 641 39.55 23.74 16.18
CA GLY A 641 39.51 24.46 17.47
C GLY A 641 38.41 25.54 17.57
N ALA A 642 37.75 25.90 16.46
CA ALA A 642 36.61 26.79 16.43
C ALA A 642 35.24 26.06 16.36
N GLY A 643 35.23 24.76 16.58
CA GLY A 643 34.02 23.93 16.55
C GLY A 643 33.49 23.61 15.15
N ARG A 644 34.21 24.01 14.08
CA ARG A 644 33.80 23.72 12.70
C ARG A 644 34.19 22.30 12.33
N ILE A 645 33.28 21.62 11.58
CA ILE A 645 33.53 20.26 11.08
C ILE A 645 34.03 20.33 9.63
N TRP A 646 35.01 19.51 9.34
CA TRP A 646 35.67 19.40 8.05
C TRP A 646 35.59 17.97 7.52
N LEU A 647 35.26 17.83 6.24
CA LEU A 647 35.07 16.55 5.54
C LEU A 647 36.05 16.41 4.39
N ALA A 648 36.76 15.31 4.30
CA ALA A 648 37.50 14.91 3.09
C ALA A 648 36.55 14.28 2.08
N THR A 649 36.52 14.84 0.88
CA THR A 649 35.66 14.31 -0.20
C THR A 649 36.40 14.17 -1.51
N PRO A 650 35.90 13.34 -2.47
CA PRO A 650 36.48 13.28 -3.80
C PRO A 650 36.48 14.61 -4.58
N LYS A 651 35.61 15.55 -4.21
CA LYS A 651 35.44 16.84 -4.88
C LYS A 651 36.08 18.02 -4.13
N GLY A 652 36.85 17.76 -3.05
CA GLY A 652 37.53 18.75 -2.26
C GLY A 652 37.32 18.61 -0.76
N ILE A 653 37.67 19.64 -0.01
CA ILE A 653 37.42 19.72 1.42
C ILE A 653 36.12 20.50 1.65
N VAL A 654 35.23 19.95 2.48
CA VAL A 654 33.99 20.62 2.87
C VAL A 654 34.09 21.06 4.31
N ARG A 655 33.62 22.26 4.60
CA ARG A 655 33.59 22.84 5.96
C ARG A 655 32.16 23.32 6.27
N PHE A 656 31.73 23.11 7.50
CA PHE A 656 30.49 23.68 8.02
C PHE A 656 30.58 23.90 9.54
N HIS A 657 29.69 24.73 10.07
CA HIS A 657 29.52 24.91 11.50
C HIS A 657 28.26 24.21 11.98
N PRO A 658 28.32 23.28 12.97
CA PRO A 658 27.15 22.55 13.47
C PRO A 658 25.99 23.45 13.90
N SER A 659 26.27 24.61 14.55
CA SER A 659 25.24 25.56 15.01
C SER A 659 24.35 26.12 13.88
N ALA A 660 24.82 26.09 12.64
CA ALA A 660 24.00 26.49 11.50
C ALA A 660 22.72 25.60 11.32
N PHE A 661 22.71 24.42 11.94
CA PHE A 661 21.61 23.45 11.91
C PHE A 661 20.80 23.38 13.21
N ASP A 662 21.05 24.31 14.17
CA ASP A 662 20.38 24.31 15.48
C ASP A 662 19.08 25.12 15.50
N ALA A 663 18.75 25.84 14.42
CA ALA A 663 17.49 26.53 14.31
C ALA A 663 16.32 25.57 14.55
N GLU A 664 15.38 25.98 15.41
CA GLU A 664 14.20 25.17 15.73
C GLU A 664 13.49 24.73 14.46
N ALA A 665 13.53 23.46 14.20
CA ALA A 665 12.83 22.88 13.11
C ALA A 665 11.33 22.77 13.46
N ALA A 666 10.47 23.25 12.59
CA ALA A 666 9.04 23.14 12.77
C ALA A 666 8.63 21.64 12.81
N LEU A 667 7.83 21.28 13.80
CA LEU A 667 7.20 19.97 13.85
C LEU A 667 6.22 19.84 12.69
N LEU A 668 6.27 18.74 11.99
CA LEU A 668 5.33 18.45 10.92
C LEU A 668 4.02 17.86 11.51
N HIS A 669 2.91 18.15 10.85
CA HIS A 669 1.64 17.49 11.13
C HIS A 669 1.38 16.48 10.02
N ALA A 670 1.24 15.21 10.41
CA ALA A 670 0.80 14.18 9.48
C ALA A 670 -0.69 14.38 9.17
N LYS A 671 -1.08 14.10 7.92
CA LYS A 671 -2.47 14.15 7.47
C LYS A 671 -2.78 12.91 6.63
N ILE A 672 -3.97 12.37 6.82
CA ILE A 672 -4.48 11.29 5.97
C ILE A 672 -5.14 11.95 4.76
N GLU A 673 -4.70 11.59 3.56
CA GLU A 673 -5.09 12.23 2.31
C GLU A 673 -6.21 11.48 1.60
N SER A 674 -6.15 10.15 1.59
CA SER A 674 -7.19 9.33 0.99
C SER A 674 -7.26 7.94 1.60
N VAL A 675 -8.44 7.35 1.52
CA VAL A 675 -8.69 5.95 1.88
C VAL A 675 -9.43 5.29 0.72
N GLN A 676 -8.91 4.16 0.26
CA GLN A 676 -9.50 3.41 -0.83
C GLN A 676 -9.73 1.97 -0.37
N ALA A 677 -10.91 1.44 -0.64
CA ALA A 677 -11.24 0.04 -0.44
C ALA A 677 -11.49 -0.60 -1.81
N ASP A 678 -10.64 -1.55 -2.18
CA ASP A 678 -10.55 -2.12 -3.52
C ASP A 678 -10.37 -1.04 -4.60
N GLU A 679 -11.39 -0.73 -5.40
CA GLU A 679 -11.36 0.31 -6.43
C GLU A 679 -12.16 1.57 -6.06
N GLY A 680 -12.80 1.57 -4.87
CA GLY A 680 -13.64 2.67 -4.40
C GLY A 680 -12.91 3.63 -3.45
N ARG A 681 -12.94 4.93 -3.75
CA ARG A 681 -12.48 5.97 -2.82
C ARG A 681 -13.56 6.22 -1.77
N LEU A 682 -13.17 6.21 -0.49
CA LEU A 682 -14.10 6.41 0.63
C LEU A 682 -14.09 7.88 1.07
N THR A 683 -15.25 8.39 1.46
CA THR A 683 -15.37 9.72 2.04
C THR A 683 -14.98 9.69 3.53
N PHE A 684 -14.29 10.72 3.99
CA PHE A 684 -13.93 10.86 5.40
C PHE A 684 -15.16 11.12 6.26
N SER A 685 -15.28 10.35 7.33
CA SER A 685 -16.23 10.53 8.43
C SER A 685 -15.53 10.14 9.73
N ASP A 686 -16.10 10.44 10.88
CA ASP A 686 -15.54 10.06 12.19
C ASP A 686 -15.29 8.55 12.32
N LEU A 687 -16.08 7.74 11.61
CA LEU A 687 -15.93 6.31 11.50
C LEU A 687 -16.21 5.88 10.05
N VAL A 688 -15.20 5.42 9.35
CA VAL A 688 -15.33 4.94 7.96
C VAL A 688 -15.78 3.48 7.96
N GLU A 689 -16.91 3.19 7.31
CA GLU A 689 -17.38 1.82 7.15
C GLU A 689 -16.82 1.18 5.88
N ILE A 690 -16.21 0.02 6.02
CA ILE A 690 -15.61 -0.74 4.93
C ILE A 690 -16.43 -2.01 4.69
N ALA A 691 -16.76 -2.25 3.42
CA ALA A 691 -17.58 -3.37 3.01
C ALA A 691 -16.95 -4.72 3.43
N PRO A 692 -17.77 -5.72 3.76
CA PRO A 692 -17.29 -7.05 4.06
C PRO A 692 -16.58 -7.67 2.83
N ALA A 693 -15.56 -8.48 3.08
CA ALA A 693 -14.75 -9.14 2.06
C ALA A 693 -13.91 -8.20 1.16
N THR A 694 -13.65 -6.97 1.58
CA THR A 694 -12.68 -6.08 0.93
C THR A 694 -11.32 -6.77 0.83
N ARG A 695 -10.72 -6.76 -0.36
CA ARG A 695 -9.45 -7.47 -0.63
C ARG A 695 -8.25 -6.66 -0.19
N ARG A 696 -8.34 -5.34 -0.28
CA ARG A 696 -7.25 -4.43 0.10
C ARG A 696 -7.81 -3.09 0.55
N ILE A 697 -7.16 -2.52 1.56
CA ILE A 697 -7.35 -1.13 1.96
C ILE A 697 -6.05 -0.40 1.65
N ILE A 698 -6.13 0.70 0.94
CA ILE A 698 -5.02 1.59 0.66
C ILE A 698 -5.29 2.87 1.43
N ILE A 699 -4.32 3.28 2.26
CA ILE A 699 -4.38 4.53 3.01
C ILE A 699 -3.23 5.40 2.53
N ASP A 700 -3.56 6.52 1.92
CA ASP A 700 -2.59 7.53 1.50
C ASP A 700 -2.50 8.61 2.58
N TYR A 701 -1.30 8.98 2.92
CA TYR A 701 -1.00 9.97 3.95
C TYR A 701 0.18 10.84 3.55
N GLY A 702 0.26 12.02 4.13
CA GLY A 702 1.30 12.97 3.83
C GLY A 702 1.57 13.91 5.00
N ALA A 703 2.59 14.73 4.83
CA ALA A 703 2.86 15.88 5.67
C ALA A 703 3.45 16.98 4.79
N ILE A 704 3.09 18.22 5.06
CA ILE A 704 3.57 19.35 4.31
C ILE A 704 4.91 19.76 4.88
N SER A 705 5.96 19.67 4.08
CA SER A 705 7.27 20.19 4.39
C SER A 705 7.77 21.05 3.23
N LEU A 706 7.81 22.36 3.45
CA LEU A 706 8.38 23.31 2.51
C LEU A 706 9.92 23.34 2.56
N ALA A 707 10.51 22.79 3.62
CA ALA A 707 11.96 22.76 3.79
C ALA A 707 12.62 21.64 2.97
N ALA A 708 12.11 20.40 3.10
CA ALA A 708 12.68 19.24 2.46
C ALA A 708 11.63 18.12 2.34
N ALA A 709 10.68 18.25 1.41
CA ALA A 709 9.58 17.30 1.24
C ALA A 709 10.06 15.85 0.95
N ASP A 710 11.22 15.72 0.27
CA ASP A 710 11.82 14.42 -0.06
C ASP A 710 12.52 13.74 1.13
N LYS A 711 12.71 14.45 2.24
CA LYS A 711 13.32 13.92 3.47
C LYS A 711 12.31 13.57 4.56
N VAL A 712 11.04 13.87 4.36
CA VAL A 712 9.96 13.51 5.29
C VAL A 712 9.88 12.00 5.41
N ARG A 713 9.86 11.52 6.67
CA ARG A 713 9.71 10.08 6.98
C ARG A 713 8.43 9.87 7.77
N PHE A 714 7.89 8.66 7.67
CA PHE A 714 6.63 8.31 8.32
C PHE A 714 6.79 7.05 9.17
N ARG A 715 6.03 7.00 10.26
CA ARG A 715 5.75 5.78 11.02
C ARG A 715 4.24 5.59 11.08
N CYS A 716 3.82 4.37 10.83
CA CYS A 716 2.41 4.00 10.86
C CYS A 716 2.17 2.89 11.89
N GLN A 717 0.96 2.84 12.43
CA GLN A 717 0.49 1.77 13.30
C GLN A 717 -1.00 1.54 13.05
N LEU A 718 -1.38 0.31 12.72
CA LEU A 718 -2.78 -0.09 12.67
C LEU A 718 -3.16 -0.76 14.00
N ARG A 719 -3.70 0.01 14.94
CA ARG A 719 -4.19 -0.51 16.22
C ARG A 719 -5.37 -1.46 15.99
N GLY A 720 -5.34 -2.60 16.64
CA GLY A 720 -6.22 -3.73 16.36
C GLY A 720 -5.55 -4.85 15.57
N LEU A 721 -4.45 -4.56 14.85
CA LEU A 721 -3.64 -5.53 14.12
C LEU A 721 -2.18 -5.53 14.59
N GLU A 722 -1.59 -4.36 14.79
CA GLU A 722 -0.18 -4.15 15.09
C GLU A 722 0.02 -3.66 16.52
N ARG A 723 1.09 -4.14 17.18
CA ARG A 723 1.45 -3.73 18.55
C ARG A 723 2.46 -2.59 18.57
N GLU A 724 3.33 -2.52 17.57
CA GLU A 724 4.42 -1.56 17.48
C GLU A 724 4.28 -0.65 16.26
N TRP A 725 4.90 0.53 16.33
CA TRP A 725 5.03 1.42 15.18
C TRP A 725 5.90 0.80 14.09
N GLN A 726 5.43 0.83 12.86
CA GLN A 726 6.20 0.45 11.68
C GLN A 726 6.86 1.68 11.08
N ASP A 727 8.18 1.68 10.93
CA ASP A 727 8.90 2.72 10.18
C ASP A 727 8.78 2.39 8.68
N VAL A 728 7.98 3.15 7.98
CA VAL A 728 7.72 2.99 6.54
C VAL A 728 8.62 3.90 5.69
N GLY A 729 9.54 4.64 6.34
CA GLY A 729 10.49 5.51 5.66
C GLY A 729 9.79 6.66 4.95
N LYS A 730 10.04 6.82 3.65
CA LYS A 730 9.50 7.90 2.80
C LYS A 730 8.20 7.52 2.07
N GLU A 731 7.71 6.30 2.28
CA GLU A 731 6.47 5.84 1.66
C GLU A 731 5.28 6.65 2.18
N ARG A 732 4.40 7.04 1.27
CA ARG A 732 3.20 7.86 1.56
C ARG A 732 1.90 7.10 1.38
N SER A 733 2.00 5.81 1.16
CA SER A 733 0.87 4.91 1.00
C SER A 733 1.17 3.59 1.68
N ILE A 734 0.19 3.05 2.36
CA ILE A 734 0.29 1.72 2.98
C ILE A 734 -0.90 0.87 2.55
N VAL A 735 -0.64 -0.40 2.30
CA VAL A 735 -1.65 -1.34 1.83
C VAL A 735 -1.86 -2.44 2.87
N TYR A 736 -3.09 -2.59 3.33
CA TYR A 736 -3.50 -3.68 4.20
C TYR A 736 -4.30 -4.71 3.40
N PRO A 737 -3.71 -5.88 3.11
CA PRO A 737 -4.40 -6.93 2.37
C PRO A 737 -5.37 -7.68 3.27
N ARG A 738 -6.60 -7.89 2.80
CA ARG A 738 -7.65 -8.70 3.42
C ARG A 738 -7.80 -8.48 4.94
N PRO A 739 -8.15 -7.27 5.38
CA PRO A 739 -8.33 -7.00 6.79
C PRO A 739 -9.48 -7.85 7.35
N ALA A 740 -9.26 -8.43 8.52
CA ALA A 740 -10.30 -9.18 9.22
C ALA A 740 -11.46 -8.26 9.64
N PRO A 741 -12.70 -8.75 9.75
CA PRO A 741 -13.78 -7.97 10.34
C PRO A 741 -13.43 -7.48 11.75
N GLY A 742 -13.61 -6.16 12.00
CA GLY A 742 -13.24 -5.58 13.28
C GLY A 742 -13.15 -4.06 13.24
N ARG A 743 -12.88 -3.45 14.39
CA ARG A 743 -12.62 -2.01 14.52
C ARG A 743 -11.12 -1.77 14.54
N TYR A 744 -10.69 -0.77 13.78
CA TYR A 744 -9.29 -0.41 13.63
C TYR A 744 -9.10 1.09 13.77
N GLU A 745 -7.94 1.47 14.31
CA GLU A 745 -7.47 2.85 14.30
C GLU A 745 -6.10 2.90 13.61
N PHE A 746 -6.04 3.55 12.47
CA PHE A 746 -4.78 3.81 11.78
C PHE A 746 -4.19 5.10 12.31
N HIS A 747 -2.97 5.03 12.83
CA HIS A 747 -2.20 6.14 13.34
C HIS A 747 -1.00 6.38 12.43
N VAL A 748 -0.73 7.63 12.10
CA VAL A 748 0.46 8.02 11.33
C VAL A 748 1.09 9.26 11.93
N ILE A 749 2.43 9.22 12.07
CA ILE A 749 3.26 10.36 12.46
C ILE A 749 4.31 10.64 11.39
N ALA A 750 4.71 11.91 11.27
CA ALA A 750 5.71 12.34 10.31
C ALA A 750 6.95 12.89 11.04
N ALA A 751 8.13 12.64 10.50
CA ALA A 751 9.36 13.30 10.91
C ALA A 751 9.81 14.28 9.83
N ASN A 752 10.32 15.43 10.29
CA ASN A 752 10.94 16.43 9.42
C ASN A 752 12.36 16.01 8.99
N GLU A 753 13.03 16.88 8.23
CA GLU A 753 14.42 16.68 7.77
C GLU A 753 15.45 16.54 8.88
N ASP A 754 15.15 17.06 10.08
CA ASP A 754 16.02 16.96 11.27
C ASP A 754 15.70 15.72 12.11
N GLY A 755 14.79 14.85 11.65
CA GLY A 755 14.40 13.62 12.34
C GLY A 755 13.45 13.83 13.52
N LEU A 756 12.85 15.00 13.69
CA LEU A 756 11.88 15.29 14.76
C LEU A 756 10.49 14.79 14.37
N TRP A 757 9.93 13.89 15.18
CA TRP A 757 8.60 13.32 14.97
C TRP A 757 7.50 14.26 15.46
N SER A 758 6.36 14.25 14.75
CA SER A 758 5.15 14.95 15.20
C SER A 758 4.71 14.47 16.58
N ALA A 759 4.31 15.43 17.43
CA ALA A 759 3.87 15.14 18.80
C ALA A 759 2.54 14.36 18.83
N GLU A 760 1.64 14.68 17.89
CA GLU A 760 0.33 14.04 17.77
C GLU A 760 0.22 13.27 16.45
N PRO A 761 -0.34 12.05 16.49
CA PRO A 761 -0.60 11.29 15.29
C PRO A 761 -1.87 11.79 14.57
N ALA A 762 -1.88 11.72 13.25
CA ALA A 762 -3.13 11.72 12.51
C ALA A 762 -3.82 10.35 12.66
N VAL A 763 -5.12 10.36 12.95
CA VAL A 763 -5.87 9.15 13.28
C VAL A 763 -7.04 8.97 12.32
N LEU A 764 -7.14 7.76 11.74
CA LEU A 764 -8.29 7.33 10.98
C LEU A 764 -8.94 6.14 11.70
N ARG A 765 -10.23 6.28 12.01
CA ARG A 765 -11.02 5.20 12.58
C ARG A 765 -11.87 4.55 11.50
N PHE A 766 -11.79 3.24 11.41
CA PHE A 766 -12.63 2.51 10.47
C PHE A 766 -13.07 1.16 11.03
N VAL A 767 -14.19 0.66 10.50
CA VAL A 767 -14.73 -0.64 10.84
C VAL A 767 -14.88 -1.48 9.57
N VAL A 768 -14.28 -2.66 9.57
CA VAL A 768 -14.49 -3.67 8.54
C VAL A 768 -15.70 -4.50 8.95
N LEU A 769 -16.76 -4.41 8.16
CA LEU A 769 -18.01 -5.07 8.47
C LEU A 769 -17.90 -6.59 8.30
N GLN A 770 -18.57 -7.34 9.17
CA GLN A 770 -18.66 -8.78 9.02
C GLN A 770 -19.58 -9.16 7.86
N PRO A 771 -19.18 -10.12 7.01
CA PRO A 771 -20.09 -10.71 6.02
C PRO A 771 -21.35 -11.23 6.73
N TRP A 772 -22.51 -11.05 6.08
CA TRP A 772 -23.77 -11.43 6.69
C TRP A 772 -23.83 -12.91 7.08
N TRP A 773 -23.11 -13.78 6.35
CA TRP A 773 -23.03 -15.24 6.63
C TRP A 773 -22.12 -15.58 7.82
N GLU A 774 -21.27 -14.69 8.30
CA GLU A 774 -20.41 -14.88 9.48
C GLU A 774 -21.10 -14.40 10.77
N LYS A 775 -22.25 -13.72 10.67
CA LYS A 775 -23.02 -13.33 11.85
C LYS A 775 -23.48 -14.56 12.61
N THR A 776 -23.22 -14.61 13.91
CA THR A 776 -23.45 -15.77 14.78
C THR A 776 -24.87 -16.33 14.67
N TRP A 777 -25.87 -15.44 14.56
CA TRP A 777 -27.26 -15.87 14.43
C TRP A 777 -27.57 -16.51 13.05
N ILE A 778 -26.90 -16.07 11.98
CA ILE A 778 -27.03 -16.67 10.63
C ILE A 778 -26.34 -18.04 10.59
N GLN A 779 -25.16 -18.17 11.18
CA GLN A 779 -24.48 -19.45 11.29
C GLN A 779 -25.32 -20.44 12.11
N LEU A 780 -25.93 -19.99 13.20
CA LEU A 780 -26.87 -20.80 13.98
C LEU A 780 -28.12 -21.17 13.18
N ALA A 781 -28.66 -20.23 12.40
CA ALA A 781 -29.82 -20.48 11.53
C ALA A 781 -29.47 -21.50 10.40
N LEU A 782 -28.30 -21.36 9.78
CA LEU A 782 -27.80 -22.31 8.78
C LEU A 782 -27.58 -23.69 9.40
N LEU A 783 -26.98 -23.77 10.57
CA LEU A 783 -26.78 -25.02 11.30
C LEU A 783 -28.12 -25.65 11.66
N ALA A 784 -29.09 -24.89 12.16
CA ALA A 784 -30.43 -25.33 12.46
C ALA A 784 -31.16 -25.80 11.19
N SER A 785 -31.03 -25.05 10.09
CA SER A 785 -31.59 -25.45 8.80
C SER A 785 -30.97 -26.74 8.27
N PHE A 786 -29.67 -26.87 8.39
CA PHE A 786 -28.97 -28.11 8.01
C PHE A 786 -29.41 -29.32 8.90
N ALA A 787 -29.50 -29.09 10.21
CA ALA A 787 -30.00 -30.10 11.14
C ALA A 787 -31.45 -30.51 10.81
N ALA A 788 -32.32 -29.54 10.51
CA ALA A 788 -33.69 -29.78 10.10
C ALA A 788 -33.75 -30.57 8.76
N ALA A 789 -32.95 -30.17 7.77
CA ALA A 789 -32.83 -30.90 6.51
C ALA A 789 -32.33 -32.33 6.71
N LEU A 790 -31.34 -32.53 7.59
CA LEU A 790 -30.84 -33.86 7.94
C LEU A 790 -31.94 -34.72 8.61
N VAL A 791 -32.71 -34.12 9.53
CA VAL A 791 -33.85 -34.85 10.19
C VAL A 791 -34.90 -35.19 9.15
N ILE A 792 -35.24 -34.28 8.22
CA ILE A 792 -36.17 -34.56 7.12
C ILE A 792 -35.64 -35.68 6.21
N ALA A 793 -34.33 -35.59 5.84
CA ALA A 793 -33.69 -36.62 5.02
C ALA A 793 -33.73 -38.01 5.70
N VAL A 794 -33.36 -38.03 6.98
CA VAL A 794 -33.40 -39.27 7.78
C VAL A 794 -34.82 -39.81 7.88
N ARG A 795 -35.82 -38.96 8.14
CA ARG A 795 -37.22 -39.35 8.14
C ARG A 795 -37.66 -39.84 6.76
N ALA A 796 -37.31 -39.16 5.70
CA ALA A 796 -37.66 -39.60 4.34
C ALA A 796 -37.03 -40.95 3.99
N VAL A 797 -35.76 -41.18 4.36
CA VAL A 797 -35.07 -42.46 4.17
C VAL A 797 -35.72 -43.55 5.03
N SER A 798 -35.98 -43.24 6.29
CA SER A 798 -36.66 -44.20 7.19
C SER A 798 -38.06 -44.54 6.70
N HIS A 799 -38.81 -43.55 6.22
CA HIS A 799 -40.15 -43.74 5.66
C HIS A 799 -40.09 -44.55 4.35
N ARG A 800 -39.06 -44.29 3.52
CA ARG A 800 -38.83 -45.11 2.31
C ARG A 800 -38.44 -46.56 2.67
N ARG A 801 -37.60 -46.79 3.67
CA ARG A 801 -37.21 -48.10 4.17
C ARG A 801 -38.45 -48.84 4.73
N LEU A 802 -39.26 -48.15 5.54
CA LEU A 802 -40.47 -48.70 6.11
C LEU A 802 -41.49 -49.09 5.01
N ARG A 803 -41.66 -48.23 4.00
CA ARG A 803 -42.52 -48.53 2.84
C ARG A 803 -42.01 -49.73 2.04
N ARG A 804 -40.70 -49.88 1.85
CA ARG A 804 -40.09 -51.03 1.18
C ARG A 804 -40.30 -52.30 1.95
N SER A 805 -40.07 -52.31 3.25
CA SER A 805 -40.28 -53.48 4.10
C SER A 805 -41.74 -53.91 4.16
N LEU A 806 -42.66 -52.94 4.18
CA LEU A 806 -44.10 -53.24 4.08
C LEU A 806 -44.49 -53.80 2.69
N ALA A 807 -43.90 -53.30 1.63
CA ALA A 807 -44.12 -53.81 0.28
C ALA A 807 -43.58 -55.22 0.12
N GLU A 808 -42.40 -55.54 0.66
CA GLU A 808 -41.79 -56.86 0.67
C GLU A 808 -42.62 -57.87 1.52
N ALA A 809 -43.13 -57.38 2.67
CA ALA A 809 -44.03 -58.25 3.47
C ALA A 809 -45.35 -58.63 2.76
N ARG A 810 -45.94 -57.63 2.07
CA ARG A 810 -47.15 -57.86 1.23
C ARG A 810 -46.86 -58.80 0.06
N HIS A 811 -45.72 -58.63 -0.59
CA HIS A 811 -45.29 -59.48 -1.70
C HIS A 811 -45.06 -60.92 -1.23
N ARG A 812 -44.42 -61.11 -0.08
CA ARG A 812 -44.27 -62.52 0.53
C ARG A 812 -45.64 -63.18 0.86
N HIS A 813 -46.59 -62.38 1.38
CA HIS A 813 -47.92 -62.86 1.68
C HIS A 813 -48.65 -63.24 0.41
N ALA A 814 -48.60 -62.43 -0.65
CA ALA A 814 -49.24 -62.78 -1.95
C ALA A 814 -48.61 -64.02 -2.59
N LEU A 815 -47.28 -64.22 -2.51
CA LEU A 815 -46.60 -65.40 -3.00
C LEU A 815 -47.00 -66.66 -2.21
N ALA A 816 -47.24 -66.55 -0.90
CA ALA A 816 -47.67 -67.66 -0.06
C ALA A 816 -49.13 -68.10 -0.42
N GLU A 817 -50.03 -67.13 -0.68
CA GLU A 817 -51.39 -67.40 -1.13
C GLU A 817 -51.43 -68.09 -2.52
N GLU A 818 -50.63 -67.67 -3.45
CA GLU A 818 -50.54 -68.26 -4.79
C GLU A 818 -49.96 -69.62 -4.75
N ARG A 819 -48.98 -69.94 -3.95
CA ARG A 819 -48.46 -71.28 -3.71
C ARG A 819 -49.50 -72.18 -3.10
N ALA A 820 -50.31 -71.71 -2.17
CA ALA A 820 -51.42 -72.48 -1.56
C ALA A 820 -52.54 -72.74 -2.57
N ARG A 821 -52.82 -71.85 -3.56
CA ARG A 821 -53.77 -72.02 -4.65
C ARG A 821 -53.32 -73.13 -5.62
N ILE A 822 -52.08 -73.08 -6.07
CA ILE A 822 -51.49 -74.09 -6.98
C ILE A 822 -51.46 -75.46 -6.32
N ALA A 823 -51.15 -75.56 -5.05
CA ALA A 823 -51.09 -76.80 -4.30
C ALA A 823 -52.49 -77.42 -4.23
N ARG A 824 -53.59 -76.62 -4.14
CA ARG A 824 -54.99 -77.11 -4.15
C ARG A 824 -55.36 -77.59 -5.57
N ASP A 825 -55.04 -76.85 -6.60
CA ASP A 825 -55.32 -77.23 -7.98
C ASP A 825 -54.70 -78.57 -8.38
N ILE A 826 -53.45 -78.79 -7.96
CA ILE A 826 -52.71 -80.03 -8.14
C ILE A 826 -53.35 -81.15 -7.35
N HIS A 827 -53.74 -80.88 -6.09
CA HIS A 827 -54.38 -81.94 -5.25
C HIS A 827 -55.74 -82.37 -5.85
N ASP A 828 -56.55 -81.44 -6.37
CA ASP A 828 -57.88 -81.72 -6.82
C ASP A 828 -57.87 -82.48 -8.16
N ASP A 829 -57.03 -82.13 -9.11
CA ASP A 829 -57.05 -82.82 -10.44
C ASP A 829 -56.23 -84.12 -10.45
N VAL A 830 -55.03 -84.12 -9.82
CA VAL A 830 -54.23 -85.35 -9.78
C VAL A 830 -54.74 -86.29 -8.68
N GLY A 831 -55.19 -85.76 -7.55
CA GLY A 831 -55.73 -86.56 -6.43
C GLY A 831 -56.97 -87.38 -6.81
N ALA A 832 -57.89 -86.70 -7.60
CA ALA A 832 -59.07 -87.42 -8.08
C ALA A 832 -58.72 -88.61 -8.96
N ARG A 833 -57.77 -88.47 -9.88
CA ARG A 833 -57.33 -89.56 -10.80
C ARG A 833 -56.55 -90.67 -10.09
N LEU A 834 -55.71 -90.34 -9.09
CA LEU A 834 -55.02 -91.35 -8.23
C LEU A 834 -56.04 -92.12 -7.37
N THR A 835 -57.13 -91.49 -6.93
CA THR A 835 -58.21 -92.13 -6.20
C THR A 835 -58.96 -93.11 -7.09
N GLN A 836 -59.23 -92.77 -8.36
CA GLN A 836 -59.79 -93.67 -9.35
C GLN A 836 -58.88 -94.84 -9.63
N LEU A 837 -57.53 -94.60 -9.80
CA LEU A 837 -56.54 -95.65 -9.98
C LEU A 837 -56.59 -96.63 -8.79
N THR A 838 -56.59 -96.13 -7.58
CA THR A 838 -56.62 -96.93 -6.34
C THR A 838 -57.95 -97.75 -6.25
N MET A 839 -59.04 -97.19 -6.70
CA MET A 839 -60.34 -97.77 -6.71
C MET A 839 -60.35 -98.96 -7.74
N PHE A 840 -59.87 -98.73 -8.98
CA PHE A 840 -59.82 -99.73 -10.00
C PHE A 840 -58.88 -100.85 -9.67
N THR A 841 -57.68 -100.58 -9.02
CA THR A 841 -56.79 -101.60 -8.52
C THR A 841 -57.42 -102.45 -7.39
N ARG A 842 -58.17 -101.85 -6.48
CA ARG A 842 -58.95 -102.54 -5.45
C ARG A 842 -60.02 -103.36 -6.02
N PHE A 843 -60.77 -102.94 -7.07
CA PHE A 843 -61.75 -103.79 -7.76
C PHE A 843 -61.08 -104.92 -8.50
N ALA A 844 -59.89 -104.69 -9.12
CA ALA A 844 -59.15 -105.76 -9.74
C ALA A 844 -58.70 -106.82 -8.73
N THR A 845 -58.27 -106.39 -7.56
CA THR A 845 -57.81 -107.31 -6.44
C THR A 845 -59.02 -108.12 -5.86
N ARG A 846 -60.20 -107.49 -5.78
CA ARG A 846 -61.40 -108.12 -5.28
C ARG A 846 -61.95 -109.22 -6.23
N ASP A 847 -61.84 -109.04 -7.53
CA ASP A 847 -62.44 -109.89 -8.59
C ASP A 847 -61.38 -110.79 -9.19
N LEU A 848 -60.24 -111.14 -8.47
CA LEU A 848 -59.19 -112.08 -8.87
C LEU A 848 -59.69 -113.48 -9.26
N ASP A 849 -60.80 -113.93 -8.66
CA ASP A 849 -61.38 -115.22 -8.95
C ASP A 849 -62.24 -115.26 -10.29
N ALA A 850 -62.33 -114.12 -10.93
CA ALA A 850 -63.01 -113.94 -12.20
C ALA A 850 -62.07 -113.23 -13.25
N PRO A 851 -61.12 -113.97 -13.84
CA PRO A 851 -60.05 -113.40 -14.65
C PRO A 851 -60.44 -112.36 -15.74
N PRO A 852 -61.53 -112.54 -16.43
CA PRO A 852 -61.96 -111.54 -17.44
C PRO A 852 -62.39 -110.15 -16.82
N LYS A 853 -62.96 -110.17 -15.65
CA LYS A 853 -63.33 -108.92 -14.92
C LYS A 853 -62.15 -108.25 -14.26
N ALA A 854 -61.24 -109.01 -13.73
CA ALA A 854 -60.00 -108.43 -13.12
C ALA A 854 -59.10 -107.78 -14.22
N GLY A 855 -59.02 -108.43 -15.43
CA GLY A 855 -58.34 -107.84 -16.55
C GLY A 855 -58.86 -106.46 -17.00
N ALA A 856 -60.19 -106.39 -17.08
CA ALA A 856 -60.88 -105.15 -17.46
C ALA A 856 -60.66 -104.02 -16.42
N TRP A 857 -60.58 -104.32 -15.11
CA TRP A 857 -60.30 -103.40 -14.09
C TRP A 857 -58.80 -102.92 -14.08
N LEU A 858 -57.86 -103.84 -14.39
CA LEU A 858 -56.46 -103.55 -14.56
C LEU A 858 -56.23 -102.68 -15.78
N GLU A 859 -56.96 -102.92 -16.85
CA GLU A 859 -56.89 -102.07 -18.03
C GLU A 859 -57.37 -100.63 -17.73
N LYS A 860 -58.49 -100.48 -17.01
CA LYS A 860 -58.98 -99.15 -16.54
C LYS A 860 -58.02 -98.53 -15.59
N ALA A 861 -57.32 -99.28 -14.69
CA ALA A 861 -56.29 -98.75 -13.82
C ALA A 861 -55.10 -98.21 -14.62
N THR A 862 -54.70 -98.99 -15.66
CA THR A 862 -53.58 -98.56 -16.52
C THR A 862 -53.91 -97.25 -17.29
N VAL A 863 -55.16 -97.18 -17.80
CA VAL A 863 -55.57 -95.90 -18.44
C VAL A 863 -55.60 -94.77 -17.43
N ALA A 864 -56.18 -94.97 -16.23
CA ALA A 864 -56.21 -93.91 -15.18
C ALA A 864 -54.79 -93.45 -14.73
N ALA A 865 -53.83 -94.39 -14.70
CA ALA A 865 -52.44 -94.07 -14.40
C ALA A 865 -51.81 -93.23 -15.50
N ARG A 866 -52.02 -93.54 -16.74
CA ARG A 866 -51.52 -92.79 -17.88
C ARG A 866 -52.17 -91.41 -17.94
N ASP A 867 -53.48 -91.31 -17.66
CA ASP A 867 -54.20 -90.03 -17.60
C ASP A 867 -53.72 -89.15 -16.46
N ALA A 868 -53.37 -89.72 -15.30
CA ALA A 868 -52.79 -88.99 -14.16
C ALA A 868 -51.35 -88.41 -14.47
N LEU A 869 -50.54 -89.25 -15.13
CA LEU A 869 -49.17 -88.79 -15.55
C LEU A 869 -49.29 -87.69 -16.58
N THR A 870 -50.20 -87.87 -17.61
CA THR A 870 -50.42 -86.79 -18.63
C THR A 870 -50.89 -85.46 -18.01
N ALA A 871 -51.79 -85.54 -17.00
CA ALA A 871 -52.30 -84.38 -16.30
C ALA A 871 -51.18 -83.68 -15.49
N MET A 872 -50.35 -84.49 -14.87
CA MET A 872 -49.21 -83.93 -14.11
C MET A 872 -48.20 -83.23 -15.03
N ASP A 873 -47.79 -83.75 -16.13
CA ASP A 873 -46.90 -83.16 -17.13
C ASP A 873 -47.48 -81.83 -17.69
N GLN A 874 -48.81 -81.84 -17.94
CA GLN A 874 -49.49 -80.61 -18.39
C GLN A 874 -49.49 -79.49 -17.36
N ILE A 875 -49.72 -79.84 -16.07
CA ILE A 875 -49.64 -78.85 -14.99
C ILE A 875 -48.20 -78.30 -14.81
N VAL A 876 -47.22 -79.18 -14.79
CA VAL A 876 -45.81 -78.75 -14.68
C VAL A 876 -45.42 -77.86 -15.88
N TRP A 877 -45.86 -78.25 -17.13
CA TRP A 877 -45.54 -77.39 -18.29
C TRP A 877 -46.23 -76.04 -18.21
N SER A 878 -47.44 -75.96 -17.73
CA SER A 878 -48.26 -74.71 -17.68
C SER A 878 -47.79 -73.76 -16.56
N VAL A 879 -47.17 -74.22 -15.50
CA VAL A 879 -46.74 -73.46 -14.35
C VAL A 879 -45.28 -72.99 -14.48
N ASN A 880 -44.51 -73.64 -15.35
CA ASN A 880 -43.12 -73.29 -15.54
C ASN A 880 -42.92 -71.91 -16.20
N PRO A 881 -42.28 -70.92 -15.51
CA PRO A 881 -42.10 -69.59 -16.07
C PRO A 881 -41.19 -69.53 -17.31
N SER A 882 -40.38 -70.53 -17.56
CA SER A 882 -39.54 -70.59 -18.76
C SER A 882 -40.40 -70.80 -20.05
N ASN A 883 -41.69 -71.12 -19.94
CA ASN A 883 -42.63 -71.37 -21.05
C ASN A 883 -43.61 -70.18 -21.26
N ASP A 884 -43.33 -69.02 -20.63
CA ASP A 884 -44.21 -67.83 -20.66
C ASP A 884 -44.20 -67.05 -21.99
N THR A 885 -43.66 -67.60 -23.07
CA THR A 885 -43.69 -67.00 -24.40
C THR A 885 -44.67 -67.67 -25.31
N PHE A 886 -45.25 -66.90 -26.29
CA PHE A 886 -46.09 -67.41 -27.31
C PHE A 886 -45.39 -68.45 -28.17
N GLU A 887 -44.12 -68.27 -28.47
CA GLU A 887 -43.31 -69.25 -29.21
C GLU A 887 -43.35 -70.67 -28.54
N ARG A 888 -43.13 -70.74 -27.26
CA ARG A 888 -43.18 -71.96 -26.51
C ARG A 888 -44.58 -72.57 -26.48
N PHE A 889 -45.62 -71.73 -26.44
CA PHE A 889 -46.97 -72.17 -26.51
C PHE A 889 -47.31 -72.72 -27.91
N ALA A 890 -46.92 -72.00 -28.98
CA ALA A 890 -47.12 -72.47 -30.35
C ALA A 890 -46.43 -73.76 -30.66
N ASP A 891 -45.18 -73.91 -30.22
CA ASP A 891 -44.41 -75.15 -30.31
C ASP A 891 -45.15 -76.32 -29.68
N TYR A 892 -45.67 -76.16 -28.45
CA TYR A 892 -46.37 -77.21 -27.73
C TYR A 892 -47.65 -77.54 -28.41
N VAL A 893 -48.48 -76.53 -28.87
CA VAL A 893 -49.74 -76.79 -29.59
C VAL A 893 -49.44 -77.43 -30.94
N SER A 894 -48.40 -77.03 -31.64
CA SER A 894 -47.98 -77.64 -32.91
C SER A 894 -47.72 -79.18 -32.75
N ASN A 895 -46.81 -79.52 -31.85
CA ASN A 895 -46.42 -80.90 -31.58
C ASN A 895 -47.63 -81.71 -31.14
N TYR A 896 -48.42 -81.18 -30.20
CA TYR A 896 -49.61 -81.87 -29.72
C TYR A 896 -50.66 -82.09 -30.81
N SER A 897 -50.94 -81.13 -31.67
CA SER A 897 -51.92 -81.17 -32.72
C SER A 897 -51.57 -82.12 -33.82
N VAL A 898 -50.28 -82.09 -34.26
CA VAL A 898 -49.82 -83.07 -35.29
C VAL A 898 -49.87 -84.51 -34.77
N GLU A 899 -49.42 -84.77 -33.54
CA GLU A 899 -49.47 -86.13 -32.95
C GLU A 899 -50.92 -86.59 -32.74
N PHE A 900 -51.77 -85.68 -32.17
CA PHE A 900 -53.11 -86.09 -31.79
C PHE A 900 -54.03 -86.28 -33.00
N LEU A 901 -54.02 -85.41 -34.03
CA LEU A 901 -54.80 -85.51 -35.26
C LEU A 901 -54.24 -86.57 -36.19
N GLY A 902 -52.90 -86.65 -36.32
CA GLY A 902 -52.26 -87.73 -37.09
C GLY A 902 -52.54 -89.10 -36.56
N GLY A 903 -52.65 -89.34 -35.23
CA GLY A 903 -53.10 -90.53 -34.62
C GLY A 903 -54.55 -90.91 -34.96
N ALA A 904 -55.40 -89.96 -35.36
CA ALA A 904 -56.75 -90.12 -35.83
C ALA A 904 -56.88 -90.21 -37.37
N GLY A 905 -55.74 -90.04 -38.08
CA GLY A 905 -55.77 -90.16 -39.58
C GLY A 905 -56.23 -88.82 -40.26
N ILE A 906 -56.10 -87.68 -39.53
CA ILE A 906 -56.56 -86.38 -40.02
C ILE A 906 -55.26 -85.57 -40.34
N ASP A 907 -55.23 -84.97 -41.55
CA ASP A 907 -54.13 -84.12 -41.99
C ASP A 907 -54.16 -82.76 -41.25
N CYS A 908 -53.05 -82.40 -40.62
CA CYS A 908 -52.96 -81.19 -39.82
C CYS A 908 -52.04 -80.12 -40.51
N HIS A 909 -52.60 -79.04 -40.86
CA HIS A 909 -51.84 -77.86 -41.43
C HIS A 909 -51.75 -76.70 -40.42
N LEU A 910 -50.48 -76.28 -40.13
CA LEU A 910 -50.21 -75.29 -39.14
C LEU A 910 -49.70 -74.06 -39.83
N ASP A 911 -50.27 -72.85 -39.50
CA ASP A 911 -49.91 -71.56 -40.02
C ASP A 911 -49.90 -70.55 -38.85
N PHE A 912 -48.73 -70.47 -38.23
CA PHE A 912 -48.53 -69.52 -37.08
C PHE A 912 -47.85 -68.24 -37.51
N GLY A 913 -47.74 -67.92 -38.80
CA GLY A 913 -47.27 -66.67 -39.32
C GLY A 913 -45.91 -66.12 -38.74
N ASP A 914 -45.55 -64.88 -39.11
CA ASP A 914 -44.35 -64.16 -38.53
C ASP A 914 -44.75 -63.37 -37.26
N GLU A 915 -45.44 -63.89 -36.36
CA GLU A 915 -45.93 -63.28 -35.15
C GLU A 915 -44.77 -62.97 -34.16
N PRO A 916 -44.87 -61.96 -33.22
CA PRO A 916 -43.78 -61.63 -32.27
C PRO A 916 -43.57 -62.83 -31.33
N ARG A 917 -42.50 -63.58 -31.58
CA ARG A 917 -42.12 -64.77 -30.85
C ARG A 917 -41.88 -64.58 -29.33
N GLU A 918 -41.58 -63.32 -28.93
CA GLU A 918 -41.37 -62.93 -27.55
C GLU A 918 -42.61 -62.43 -26.79
N LEU A 919 -43.77 -62.51 -27.40
CA LEU A 919 -45.04 -62.21 -26.76
C LEU A 919 -45.23 -63.02 -25.49
N ARG A 920 -45.35 -62.37 -24.35
CA ARG A 920 -45.51 -63.06 -23.05
C ARG A 920 -46.94 -63.53 -22.85
N LEU A 921 -47.09 -64.83 -22.67
CA LEU A 921 -48.36 -65.45 -22.29
C LEU A 921 -48.28 -65.86 -20.80
N PRO A 922 -48.93 -65.11 -19.88
CA PRO A 922 -48.90 -65.44 -18.45
C PRO A 922 -49.38 -66.84 -18.18
N GLY A 923 -48.74 -67.57 -17.22
CA GLY A 923 -49.07 -68.95 -16.94
C GLY A 923 -50.55 -69.29 -16.84
N PRO A 924 -51.39 -68.50 -16.14
CA PRO A 924 -52.86 -68.77 -16.08
C PRO A 924 -53.52 -68.66 -17.44
N ALA A 925 -53.12 -67.66 -18.28
CA ALA A 925 -53.71 -67.51 -19.63
C ALA A 925 -53.30 -68.65 -20.53
N ARG A 926 -52.02 -69.04 -20.54
CA ARG A 926 -51.48 -70.14 -21.33
C ARG A 926 -52.16 -71.44 -20.98
N HIS A 927 -52.38 -71.73 -19.70
CA HIS A 927 -53.03 -72.94 -19.25
C HIS A 927 -54.49 -73.07 -19.75
N GLN A 928 -55.28 -71.96 -19.60
CA GLN A 928 -56.66 -71.98 -20.02
C GLN A 928 -56.77 -72.00 -21.53
N LEU A 929 -55.92 -71.32 -22.27
CA LEU A 929 -55.87 -71.32 -23.74
C LEU A 929 -55.48 -72.76 -24.26
N LEU A 930 -54.44 -73.36 -23.69
CA LEU A 930 -54.05 -74.72 -24.06
C LEU A 930 -55.16 -75.71 -23.85
N MET A 931 -55.90 -75.63 -22.75
CA MET A 931 -57.04 -76.55 -22.48
C MET A 931 -58.19 -76.28 -23.43
N ALA A 932 -58.45 -75.08 -23.87
CA ALA A 932 -59.48 -74.71 -24.85
C ALA A 932 -59.13 -75.31 -26.25
N VAL A 933 -57.87 -75.09 -26.67
CA VAL A 933 -57.36 -75.64 -27.95
C VAL A 933 -57.47 -77.17 -27.97
N LYS A 934 -57.02 -77.84 -26.89
CA LYS A 934 -57.12 -79.36 -26.80
C LYS A 934 -58.57 -79.84 -26.85
N GLU A 935 -59.53 -79.15 -26.26
CA GLU A 935 -60.90 -79.47 -26.27
C GLU A 935 -61.48 -79.31 -27.71
N ALA A 936 -61.07 -78.18 -28.43
CA ALA A 936 -61.47 -78.01 -29.85
C ALA A 936 -60.96 -79.18 -30.73
N LEU A 937 -59.69 -79.56 -30.60
CA LEU A 937 -59.10 -80.67 -31.35
C LEU A 937 -59.78 -82.03 -31.04
N ARG A 938 -60.14 -82.28 -29.76
CA ARG A 938 -60.82 -83.43 -29.32
C ARG A 938 -62.24 -83.45 -29.96
N ASN A 939 -62.92 -82.32 -30.01
CA ASN A 939 -64.22 -82.24 -30.64
C ASN A 939 -64.17 -82.57 -32.14
N ILE A 940 -63.09 -82.06 -32.82
CA ILE A 940 -62.90 -82.42 -34.25
C ILE A 940 -62.72 -83.91 -34.43
N VAL A 941 -61.86 -84.58 -33.70
CA VAL A 941 -61.59 -86.01 -33.81
C VAL A 941 -62.90 -86.83 -33.53
N LYS A 942 -63.68 -86.41 -32.52
CA LYS A 942 -64.86 -87.18 -32.06
C LYS A 942 -66.10 -86.94 -32.87
N HIS A 943 -66.28 -85.71 -33.43
CA HIS A 943 -67.54 -85.31 -33.96
C HIS A 943 -67.51 -84.80 -35.41
N ALA A 944 -66.39 -84.21 -35.91
CA ALA A 944 -66.35 -83.49 -37.19
C ALA A 944 -66.23 -84.47 -38.42
N HIS A 945 -65.69 -85.69 -38.27
CA HIS A 945 -65.36 -86.58 -39.40
C HIS A 945 -64.49 -85.79 -40.49
N ALA A 946 -63.63 -84.94 -40.03
CA ALA A 946 -62.80 -84.12 -40.91
C ALA A 946 -61.65 -84.91 -41.51
N SER A 947 -61.21 -84.60 -42.69
CA SER A 947 -60.01 -85.15 -43.34
C SER A 947 -58.84 -84.28 -43.22
N ARG A 948 -59.04 -82.91 -42.97
CA ARG A 948 -58.01 -81.92 -42.80
C ARG A 948 -58.40 -80.90 -41.75
N VAL A 949 -57.43 -80.49 -40.92
CA VAL A 949 -57.54 -79.41 -39.96
C VAL A 949 -56.46 -78.41 -40.19
N GLN A 950 -56.85 -77.08 -40.24
CA GLN A 950 -55.89 -75.97 -40.29
C GLN A 950 -55.94 -75.19 -38.96
N ILE A 951 -54.78 -74.98 -38.40
CA ILE A 951 -54.62 -74.15 -37.20
C ILE A 951 -53.78 -72.97 -37.55
N SER A 952 -54.32 -71.78 -37.35
CA SER A 952 -53.62 -70.55 -37.61
C SER A 952 -53.68 -69.59 -36.39
N ALA A 953 -52.65 -68.80 -36.23
CA ALA A 953 -52.65 -67.75 -35.24
C ALA A 953 -52.26 -66.42 -35.87
N ALA A 954 -52.91 -65.31 -35.47
CA ALA A 954 -52.63 -64.00 -35.89
C ALA A 954 -52.69 -63.05 -34.71
N TRP A 955 -51.79 -62.04 -34.74
CA TRP A 955 -51.71 -60.94 -33.77
C TRP A 955 -52.16 -59.66 -34.42
N SER A 956 -53.20 -59.03 -33.90
CA SER A 956 -53.68 -57.72 -34.38
C SER A 956 -54.34 -56.94 -33.23
N ASP A 957 -54.17 -55.63 -33.24
CA ASP A 957 -54.83 -54.70 -32.30
C ASP A 957 -54.70 -55.09 -30.81
N GLY A 958 -53.52 -55.67 -30.39
CA GLY A 958 -53.27 -56.07 -29.02
C GLY A 958 -53.97 -57.35 -28.57
N SER A 959 -54.48 -58.14 -29.53
CA SER A 959 -55.17 -59.37 -29.29
C SER A 959 -54.53 -60.56 -30.08
N LEU A 960 -54.38 -61.71 -29.41
CA LEU A 960 -53.94 -62.97 -30.04
C LEU A 960 -55.20 -63.73 -30.46
N ARG A 961 -55.31 -63.94 -31.76
CA ARG A 961 -56.38 -64.75 -32.35
C ARG A 961 -55.80 -66.11 -32.81
N ILE A 962 -56.37 -67.21 -32.26
CA ILE A 962 -56.08 -68.55 -32.75
C ILE A 962 -57.32 -69.02 -33.43
N VAL A 963 -57.16 -69.54 -34.63
CA VAL A 963 -58.30 -70.10 -35.46
C VAL A 963 -57.96 -71.57 -35.73
N ILE A 964 -58.97 -72.46 -35.50
CA ILE A 964 -58.92 -73.86 -35.84
C ILE A 964 -60.07 -74.17 -36.80
N GLU A 965 -59.72 -74.56 -38.00
CA GLU A 965 -60.70 -74.86 -39.06
C GLU A 965 -60.63 -76.33 -39.46
N ASP A 966 -61.76 -76.96 -39.59
CA ASP A 966 -61.85 -78.34 -40.08
C ASP A 966 -62.68 -78.31 -41.37
N ASP A 967 -62.56 -79.38 -42.22
CA ASP A 967 -63.27 -79.63 -43.42
C ASP A 967 -64.41 -80.69 -43.28
N GLY A 968 -64.84 -80.99 -42.11
CA GLY A 968 -65.76 -82.03 -41.74
C GLY A 968 -67.22 -81.61 -41.85
N ARG A 969 -68.06 -82.31 -41.11
CA ARG A 969 -69.50 -81.94 -41.04
C ARG A 969 -69.65 -80.66 -40.23
N GLY A 970 -70.37 -79.68 -40.65
CA GLY A 970 -70.60 -78.47 -39.94
C GLY A 970 -71.34 -78.69 -38.63
N ALA A 971 -71.15 -77.62 -37.70
CA ALA A 971 -71.65 -77.70 -36.32
C ALA A 971 -73.21 -77.88 -36.27
N SER A 972 -74.00 -77.59 -37.29
CA SER A 972 -75.42 -77.68 -37.34
C SER A 972 -75.94 -79.12 -37.55
N GLU A 973 -75.14 -80.07 -38.01
CA GLU A 973 -75.58 -81.48 -38.29
C GLU A 973 -75.35 -82.40 -37.09
N ILE A 974 -74.77 -81.86 -35.92
CA ILE A 974 -74.50 -82.74 -34.75
C ILE A 974 -75.58 -82.57 -33.71
N PRO A 975 -76.11 -83.75 -33.15
CA PRO A 975 -77.16 -83.66 -32.13
C PRO A 975 -76.71 -82.75 -30.94
N LEU A 976 -77.61 -81.86 -30.56
CA LEU A 976 -77.33 -80.81 -29.54
C LEU A 976 -76.99 -81.35 -28.15
N ASP A 977 -77.37 -82.58 -27.74
CA ASP A 977 -77.08 -83.12 -26.38
C ASP A 977 -75.67 -83.58 -26.16
N SER A 978 -74.82 -83.82 -27.17
CA SER A 978 -73.43 -84.27 -26.99
C SER A 978 -72.35 -83.19 -27.02
N MET A 979 -72.70 -81.97 -27.45
CA MET A 979 -71.70 -80.88 -27.61
C MET A 979 -71.75 -79.74 -26.55
N HIS A 980 -72.84 -79.66 -25.77
CA HIS A 980 -73.11 -78.54 -24.86
C HIS A 980 -72.01 -78.34 -23.81
N ASN A 981 -71.46 -79.40 -23.20
CA ASN A 981 -70.50 -79.30 -22.18
C ASN A 981 -69.08 -78.85 -22.68
N GLY A 982 -68.67 -79.25 -23.89
CA GLY A 982 -67.34 -78.92 -24.44
C GLY A 982 -67.26 -77.50 -24.88
N ILE A 983 -68.26 -76.99 -25.60
CA ILE A 983 -68.34 -75.58 -26.11
C ILE A 983 -68.50 -74.61 -24.95
N ALA A 984 -69.32 -74.89 -23.93
CA ALA A 984 -69.46 -74.04 -22.72
C ALA A 984 -68.14 -73.98 -21.89
N ASN A 985 -67.45 -75.11 -21.81
CA ASN A 985 -66.15 -75.13 -21.13
C ASN A 985 -65.09 -74.36 -21.85
N MET A 986 -64.99 -74.36 -23.16
CA MET A 986 -64.08 -73.56 -23.97
C MET A 986 -64.41 -72.10 -23.78
N LYS A 987 -65.63 -71.67 -23.87
CA LYS A 987 -66.11 -70.30 -23.63
C LYS A 987 -65.75 -69.81 -22.21
N GLN A 988 -66.09 -70.55 -21.17
CA GLN A 988 -65.81 -70.24 -19.80
C GLN A 988 -64.30 -70.14 -19.52
N ARG A 989 -63.46 -70.93 -20.18
CA ARG A 989 -61.98 -70.90 -20.03
C ARG A 989 -61.41 -69.61 -20.64
N LEU A 990 -61.91 -69.19 -21.78
CA LEU A 990 -61.45 -67.94 -22.41
C LEU A 990 -61.93 -66.72 -21.61
N GLU A 991 -63.19 -66.68 -21.15
CA GLU A 991 -63.72 -65.64 -20.29
C GLU A 991 -62.91 -65.41 -19.00
N LYS A 992 -62.43 -66.51 -18.36
CA LYS A 992 -61.55 -66.43 -17.13
C LYS A 992 -60.26 -65.74 -17.37
N ILE A 993 -59.78 -65.64 -18.59
CA ILE A 993 -58.56 -65.01 -18.98
C ILE A 993 -58.78 -63.73 -19.78
N GLY A 994 -60.04 -63.22 -19.83
CA GLY A 994 -60.45 -62.02 -20.52
C GLY A 994 -60.57 -62.18 -22.04
N GLY A 995 -60.51 -63.33 -22.54
CA GLY A 995 -60.71 -63.67 -23.98
C GLY A 995 -62.12 -64.00 -24.35
N THR A 996 -62.37 -64.17 -25.67
CA THR A 996 -63.65 -64.61 -26.24
C THR A 996 -63.46 -65.83 -27.10
N PHE A 997 -64.53 -66.68 -27.18
CA PHE A 997 -64.59 -67.83 -28.02
C PHE A 997 -65.79 -67.79 -28.91
N HIS A 998 -65.60 -68.03 -30.23
CA HIS A 998 -66.64 -68.05 -31.23
C HIS A 998 -66.49 -69.37 -32.03
N LEU A 999 -67.64 -69.96 -32.38
CA LEU A 999 -67.68 -71.12 -33.23
C LEU A 999 -68.57 -70.75 -34.46
N GLU A 1000 -68.04 -70.91 -35.65
CA GLU A 1000 -68.64 -70.48 -36.91
C GLU A 1000 -68.69 -71.72 -37.88
N GLU A 1001 -69.71 -71.79 -38.71
CA GLU A 1001 -69.80 -72.77 -39.78
C GLU A 1001 -69.16 -72.20 -41.07
N ARG A 1002 -68.38 -73.03 -41.74
CA ARG A 1002 -67.64 -72.55 -42.94
C ARG A 1002 -68.51 -72.69 -44.18
N ALA A 1003 -68.53 -71.73 -45.08
CA ALA A 1003 -69.38 -71.76 -46.32
C ALA A 1003 -69.03 -72.89 -47.24
N CYS A 1004 -67.83 -73.49 -47.11
CA CYS A 1004 -67.36 -74.65 -47.90
C CYS A 1004 -67.49 -75.99 -47.17
N GLY A 1005 -68.26 -76.08 -46.06
CA GLY A 1005 -68.34 -77.22 -45.19
C GLY A 1005 -67.26 -77.20 -44.10
N GLY A 1006 -67.57 -77.79 -42.88
CA GLY A 1006 -66.72 -77.84 -41.73
C GLY A 1006 -66.96 -76.73 -40.72
N THR A 1007 -66.18 -76.71 -39.66
CA THR A 1007 -66.30 -75.73 -38.56
C THR A 1007 -65.07 -74.87 -38.41
N ARG A 1008 -65.28 -73.68 -37.94
CA ARG A 1008 -64.20 -72.69 -37.61
C ARG A 1008 -64.36 -72.27 -36.14
N ALA A 1009 -63.41 -72.63 -35.34
CA ALA A 1009 -63.31 -72.27 -33.91
C ALA A 1009 -62.30 -71.09 -33.73
N VAL A 1010 -62.76 -69.95 -33.22
CA VAL A 1010 -61.96 -68.72 -33.06
C VAL A 1010 -61.80 -68.44 -31.56
N PHE A 1011 -60.56 -68.33 -31.17
CA PHE A 1011 -60.15 -68.00 -29.79
C PHE A 1011 -59.45 -66.63 -29.85
N ASP A 1012 -60.07 -65.57 -29.27
CA ASP A 1012 -59.49 -64.22 -29.18
C ASP A 1012 -59.10 -63.95 -27.75
N LEU A 1013 -57.82 -63.60 -27.57
CA LEU A 1013 -57.27 -63.30 -26.25
C LEU A 1013 -56.62 -61.92 -26.27
N PRO A 1014 -57.17 -60.87 -25.60
CA PRO A 1014 -56.51 -59.61 -25.44
C PRO A 1014 -55.32 -59.82 -24.48
N ILE A 1015 -54.17 -59.58 -25.00
CA ILE A 1015 -52.93 -59.56 -24.21
C ILE A 1015 -52.46 -58.12 -24.11
N PRO A 1016 -52.42 -57.51 -22.91
CA PRO A 1016 -51.85 -56.09 -22.77
C PRO A 1016 -50.44 -56.10 -23.34
N GLY A 1017 -50.28 -55.39 -24.44
CA GLY A 1017 -49.03 -55.28 -25.16
C GLY A 1017 -47.94 -54.76 -24.21
N GLY A 1018 -46.82 -55.42 -24.11
CA GLY A 1018 -45.56 -54.86 -23.63
C GLY A 1018 -45.13 -53.86 -24.71
N SER A 1019 -45.18 -52.59 -24.34
CA SER A 1019 -44.52 -51.49 -25.07
C SER A 1019 -43.04 -51.61 -24.86
#